data_33fa599bf9996af37c11bf1fd149b8a4
#
_entry.id   33fa599bf9996af37c11bf1fd149b8a4
#
_cell.length_a   1.000
_cell.length_b   1.000
_cell.length_c   1.000
_cell.angle_alpha   90.00
_cell.angle_beta   90.00
_cell.angle_gamma   90.00
#
_symmetry.space_group_name_H-M   'P 1'
#
loop_
_entity.id
_entity.type
_entity.pdbx_description
1 polymer ?
#
loop_
_entity_poly.entity_id
_entity_poly.type
_entity_poly.pdbx_seq_one_letter_code
_entity_poly.pdbx_strand_id
1 'polypeptide(L)'
;MKKVISLLLTAMLLLSMLPATMAEGVEYIPAPYALDAERAGPKAYVEPVFYANGEGEPTIGVTYIGVIKADGKYFKDSNNNHELDPFEDWRLDPKTRAADLVAKMSVEQKIGLSLAQMVLMPGATTYEAALDADGNVDFSKLMVVSEKVFDVAMDDPTRVNNSTAEIIAFNNRMGVVRVMSDVGAGVLYNNATNLTTEYAAAATGEPCIPFTLISNPQKFPGEPGTMGLAAAVMGDVANGGDYSLIERFADLDRQIWDAKGLDRMYGRQIDLITDPRWGRNVTTFTEDPAVMANITTALIKGYQGGTDGLQPNGVGLIVKHFPGDSASYNGFKSHYKTGQWRMYRTENAMEKYFLPGFQAAVDCKTAGIMSCYSRPMPINANQTYRGVDINSDSVATSYNATLLQTLLRDTMGFEGFVNTDSNILFDIPWGVEELTPLERIALMYNAGSDIIGDWWGKPIDYSLALEAYSKGMIQEEALTRATTKNVVSLLESDRFENPYKDLQTSLAAEEAYMPKVETLALEMSTKSLVLLKNHNNVLPLKETGKKVFVASFTRSGEDDNKLANWNRTLTEAGYVLVEKAGEADIVLLDVKPDFPANNGCMNTLDLVEDLEVAEYDTKTGMKTGGMTDLTTLMDVKKIKKYAKAVHANGGVVICSLTLSAPWILTKLEPYCDAILVNFASVTELAGLSEFVTITDLQLQVLSGAIMPTGKLPVTLPSCTAVLEVTDTEIDGVVYELCASPNDVPGYDKDQYIAPEVLAQSPSGSYAYQDEDGNTYKVWFGLTY
;
A
#
# COMPACT_ATOMS: atom_id res chain seq x y z
N MET A 1 36.03 -17.57 -59.08
CA MET A 1 35.22 -16.80 -58.16
C MET A 1 34.53 -17.62 -57.06
N LYS A 2 33.75 -18.67 -57.34
CA LYS A 2 33.07 -19.48 -56.32
C LYS A 2 33.98 -20.13 -55.25
N LYS A 3 35.20 -20.58 -55.61
CA LYS A 3 36.18 -21.21 -54.68
C LYS A 3 36.87 -20.15 -53.76
N VAL A 4 37.02 -18.93 -54.21
CA VAL A 4 37.64 -17.86 -53.43
C VAL A 4 36.62 -17.30 -52.41
N ILE A 5 35.33 -17.22 -52.76
CA ILE A 5 34.24 -16.80 -51.85
C ILE A 5 34.03 -17.86 -50.75
N SER A 6 34.14 -19.17 -51.08
CA SER A 6 34.03 -20.23 -50.08
C SER A 6 35.19 -20.23 -49.08
N LEU A 7 36.42 -19.91 -49.52
CA LEU A 7 37.57 -19.80 -48.62
C LEU A 7 37.50 -18.55 -47.73
N LEU A 8 36.96 -17.42 -48.24
CA LEU A 8 36.73 -16.21 -47.44
C LEU A 8 35.64 -16.39 -46.41
N LEU A 9 34.53 -17.08 -46.73
CA LEU A 9 33.50 -17.43 -45.77
C LEU A 9 33.99 -18.41 -44.68
N THR A 10 34.80 -19.39 -45.05
CA THR A 10 35.39 -20.32 -44.07
C THR A 10 36.45 -19.64 -43.20
N ALA A 11 37.21 -18.69 -43.76
CA ALA A 11 38.14 -17.85 -42.95
C ALA A 11 37.43 -16.87 -42.03
N MET A 12 36.29 -16.29 -42.42
CA MET A 12 35.46 -15.47 -41.54
C MET A 12 34.80 -16.28 -40.43
N LEU A 13 34.34 -17.51 -40.72
CA LEU A 13 33.80 -18.41 -39.69
C LEU A 13 34.89 -18.95 -38.74
N LEU A 14 36.14 -19.08 -39.18
CA LEU A 14 37.27 -19.48 -38.33
C LEU A 14 37.85 -18.29 -37.53
N LEU A 15 37.67 -17.04 -37.98
CA LEU A 15 38.01 -15.85 -37.18
C LEU A 15 36.99 -15.53 -36.09
N SER A 16 35.75 -15.98 -36.22
CA SER A 16 34.72 -15.85 -35.19
C SER A 16 34.81 -16.90 -34.07
N MET A 17 35.76 -17.84 -34.17
CA MET A 17 36.08 -18.86 -33.17
C MET A 17 37.40 -18.61 -32.43
N LEU A 18 38.03 -17.48 -32.58
CA LEU A 18 39.09 -17.08 -31.68
C LEU A 18 38.43 -16.68 -30.34
N PRO A 19 38.80 -17.32 -29.20
CA PRO A 19 38.35 -16.84 -27.93
C PRO A 19 38.81 -15.38 -27.80
N ALA A 20 37.90 -14.48 -27.45
CA ALA A 20 38.25 -13.11 -27.06
C ALA A 20 39.39 -13.24 -26.05
N THR A 21 40.52 -12.58 -26.29
CA THR A 21 41.64 -12.59 -25.34
C THR A 21 41.15 -11.80 -24.14
N MET A 22 40.70 -12.52 -23.08
CA MET A 22 40.35 -11.92 -21.82
C MET A 22 41.52 -11.05 -21.33
N ALA A 23 41.17 -9.92 -20.71
CA ALA A 23 42.14 -9.07 -20.03
C ALA A 23 42.92 -9.92 -18.98
N GLU A 24 44.22 -9.66 -18.84
CA GLU A 24 45.10 -10.42 -17.94
C GLU A 24 44.51 -10.38 -16.51
N GLY A 25 44.12 -11.56 -15.95
CA GLY A 25 43.52 -11.68 -14.61
C GLY A 25 41.99 -11.80 -14.56
N VAL A 26 41.30 -11.88 -15.71
CA VAL A 26 39.85 -12.15 -15.76
C VAL A 26 39.59 -13.61 -16.09
N GLU A 27 38.79 -14.29 -15.30
CA GLU A 27 38.36 -15.68 -15.46
C GLU A 27 36.85 -15.74 -15.71
N TYR A 28 36.38 -16.44 -16.73
CA TYR A 28 34.99 -16.70 -16.99
C TYR A 28 34.57 -18.07 -16.44
N ILE A 29 33.49 -18.07 -15.67
CA ILE A 29 32.85 -19.28 -15.13
C ILE A 29 31.56 -19.50 -15.94
N PRO A 30 31.41 -20.61 -16.68
CA PRO A 30 30.23 -20.88 -17.48
C PRO A 30 28.95 -20.95 -16.66
N ALA A 31 27.80 -20.68 -17.30
CA ALA A 31 26.47 -20.84 -16.70
C ALA A 31 26.30 -22.24 -16.11
N PRO A 32 25.68 -22.35 -14.91
CA PRO A 32 25.43 -23.65 -14.26
C PRO A 32 24.59 -24.60 -15.09
N TYR A 33 23.63 -24.06 -15.85
CA TYR A 33 22.69 -24.83 -16.66
C TYR A 33 22.78 -24.44 -18.15
N ALA A 34 22.66 -25.45 -19.04
CA ALA A 34 22.65 -25.22 -20.47
C ALA A 34 21.27 -24.85 -20.99
N LEU A 35 21.22 -23.99 -22.00
CA LEU A 35 20.01 -23.70 -22.75
C LEU A 35 19.58 -24.90 -23.61
N ASP A 36 18.29 -25.09 -23.79
CA ASP A 36 17.72 -26.00 -24.78
C ASP A 36 17.38 -25.19 -26.04
N ALA A 37 18.15 -25.38 -27.10
CA ALA A 37 17.99 -24.60 -28.33
C ALA A 37 16.61 -24.76 -29.03
N GLU A 38 15.84 -25.78 -28.64
CA GLU A 38 14.50 -26.02 -29.20
C GLU A 38 13.40 -25.35 -28.41
N ARG A 39 13.73 -24.61 -27.33
CA ARG A 39 12.75 -24.01 -26.40
C ARG A 39 12.97 -22.51 -26.21
N ALA A 40 11.89 -21.79 -26.09
CA ALA A 40 11.88 -20.35 -25.73
C ALA A 40 12.02 -20.08 -24.21
N GLY A 41 11.88 -21.12 -23.38
CA GLY A 41 11.95 -21.00 -21.92
C GLY A 41 12.39 -22.29 -21.23
N PRO A 42 12.67 -22.27 -19.93
CA PRO A 42 13.16 -23.41 -19.17
C PRO A 42 12.13 -24.55 -19.15
N LYS A 43 12.63 -25.80 -19.14
CA LYS A 43 11.78 -27.00 -19.08
C LYS A 43 11.29 -27.33 -17.69
N ALA A 44 12.08 -26.99 -16.67
CA ALA A 44 11.82 -27.31 -15.27
C ALA A 44 12.45 -26.25 -14.38
N TYR A 45 12.02 -26.24 -13.11
CA TYR A 45 12.71 -25.50 -12.08
C TYR A 45 14.14 -26.04 -11.92
N VAL A 46 15.09 -25.12 -11.76
CA VAL A 46 16.48 -25.43 -11.42
C VAL A 46 16.90 -24.58 -10.23
N GLU A 47 17.70 -25.13 -9.33
CA GLU A 47 18.20 -24.41 -8.17
C GLU A 47 19.25 -23.36 -8.57
N PRO A 48 19.17 -22.13 -8.08
CA PRO A 48 20.19 -21.12 -8.33
C PRO A 48 21.52 -21.49 -7.69
N VAL A 49 22.63 -21.07 -8.32
CA VAL A 49 23.97 -21.21 -7.79
C VAL A 49 24.48 -19.87 -7.30
N PHE A 50 25.07 -19.85 -6.10
CA PHE A 50 25.50 -18.64 -5.44
C PHE A 50 27.03 -18.57 -5.33
N TYR A 51 27.59 -17.40 -5.69
CA TYR A 51 29.03 -17.08 -5.56
C TYR A 51 29.18 -15.95 -4.56
N ALA A 52 29.63 -16.27 -3.36
CA ALA A 52 29.82 -15.29 -2.29
C ALA A 52 31.08 -14.44 -2.53
N ASN A 53 30.98 -13.15 -2.36
CA ASN A 53 32.09 -12.22 -2.23
C ASN A 53 32.48 -12.04 -0.75
N GLY A 54 33.09 -10.94 -0.36
CA GLY A 54 33.46 -10.67 1.03
C GLY A 54 32.30 -10.20 1.89
N GLU A 55 32.54 -10.00 3.17
CA GLU A 55 31.58 -9.43 4.09
C GLU A 55 31.19 -8.00 3.65
N GLY A 56 29.89 -7.72 3.56
CA GLY A 56 29.34 -6.45 3.07
C GLY A 56 29.40 -6.27 1.55
N GLU A 57 29.78 -7.31 0.80
CA GLU A 57 29.78 -7.32 -0.66
C GLU A 57 28.64 -8.20 -1.20
N PRO A 58 28.07 -7.91 -2.39
CA PRO A 58 26.95 -8.67 -2.90
C PRO A 58 27.35 -10.13 -3.22
N THR A 59 26.44 -11.04 -2.97
CA THR A 59 26.51 -12.42 -3.49
C THR A 59 25.97 -12.44 -4.91
N ILE A 60 26.61 -13.16 -5.82
CA ILE A 60 26.15 -13.32 -7.19
C ILE A 60 25.30 -14.58 -7.30
N GLY A 61 24.05 -14.45 -7.74
CA GLY A 61 23.14 -15.56 -7.95
C GLY A 61 22.83 -15.76 -9.44
N VAL A 62 23.02 -16.98 -9.97
CA VAL A 62 22.86 -17.29 -11.39
C VAL A 62 22.25 -18.68 -11.63
N THR A 63 21.65 -18.84 -12.81
CA THR A 63 21.17 -20.14 -13.34
C THR A 63 21.64 -20.38 -14.77
N TYR A 64 21.22 -19.57 -15.71
CA TYR A 64 21.48 -19.74 -17.17
C TYR A 64 22.50 -18.75 -17.74
N ILE A 65 23.04 -17.86 -16.93
CA ILE A 65 24.14 -16.97 -17.34
C ILE A 65 25.41 -17.27 -16.55
N GLY A 66 26.55 -16.83 -17.07
CA GLY A 66 27.86 -17.07 -16.48
C GLY A 66 28.24 -16.04 -15.44
N VAL A 67 29.42 -16.23 -14.86
CA VAL A 67 30.01 -15.35 -13.85
C VAL A 67 31.42 -14.95 -14.31
N ILE A 68 31.75 -13.67 -14.18
CA ILE A 68 33.07 -13.13 -14.40
C ILE A 68 33.79 -13.06 -13.06
N LYS A 69 35.00 -13.55 -13.00
CA LYS A 69 35.88 -13.39 -11.84
C LYS A 69 37.04 -12.46 -12.18
N ALA A 70 37.08 -11.30 -11.55
CA ALA A 70 38.11 -10.29 -11.74
C ALA A 70 38.55 -9.75 -10.38
N ASP A 71 39.85 -9.51 -10.20
CA ASP A 71 40.43 -9.01 -8.94
C ASP A 71 40.06 -9.84 -7.69
N GLY A 72 39.82 -11.15 -7.88
CA GLY A 72 39.41 -12.07 -6.83
C GLY A 72 37.93 -11.96 -6.42
N LYS A 73 37.12 -11.18 -7.15
CA LYS A 73 35.69 -10.95 -6.93
C LYS A 73 34.86 -11.54 -8.07
N TYR A 74 33.60 -11.89 -7.78
CA TYR A 74 32.63 -12.42 -8.71
C TYR A 74 31.67 -11.34 -9.17
N PHE A 75 31.35 -11.34 -10.47
CA PHE A 75 30.42 -10.43 -11.14
C PHE A 75 29.48 -11.22 -12.04
N LYS A 76 28.27 -10.78 -12.22
CA LYS A 76 27.27 -11.41 -13.07
C LYS A 76 27.53 -11.02 -14.53
N ASP A 77 27.75 -11.98 -15.44
CA ASP A 77 27.83 -11.74 -16.87
C ASP A 77 26.44 -11.65 -17.47
N SER A 78 25.79 -10.49 -17.27
CA SER A 78 24.37 -10.30 -17.55
C SER A 78 24.01 -10.30 -19.03
N ASN A 79 24.93 -9.97 -19.92
CA ASN A 79 24.73 -9.96 -21.38
C ASN A 79 25.45 -11.10 -22.09
N ASN A 80 26.06 -11.98 -21.30
CA ASN A 80 26.74 -13.20 -21.78
C ASN A 80 27.84 -12.91 -22.83
N ASN A 81 28.55 -11.78 -22.66
CA ASN A 81 29.61 -11.35 -23.58
C ASN A 81 31.01 -11.74 -23.11
N HIS A 82 31.15 -12.28 -21.89
CA HIS A 82 32.38 -12.73 -21.24
C HIS A 82 33.35 -11.57 -20.91
N GLU A 83 32.88 -10.34 -20.89
CA GLU A 83 33.61 -9.14 -20.48
C GLU A 83 32.93 -8.47 -19.27
N LEU A 84 33.71 -7.88 -18.41
CA LEU A 84 33.14 -7.12 -17.27
C LEU A 84 32.76 -5.72 -17.76
N ASP A 85 31.49 -5.53 -18.03
CA ASP A 85 30.93 -4.24 -18.40
C ASP A 85 30.77 -3.32 -17.18
N PRO A 86 30.77 -1.97 -17.36
CA PRO A 86 30.55 -1.03 -16.27
C PRO A 86 29.24 -1.26 -15.50
N PHE A 87 28.16 -1.69 -16.16
CA PHE A 87 26.89 -1.93 -15.49
C PHE A 87 26.89 -3.21 -14.62
N GLU A 88 27.81 -4.14 -14.88
CA GLU A 88 27.98 -5.38 -14.13
C GLU A 88 28.95 -5.23 -12.95
N ASP A 89 29.80 -4.20 -12.98
CA ASP A 89 30.72 -3.91 -11.89
C ASP A 89 30.02 -3.25 -10.70
N TRP A 90 29.61 -4.07 -9.74
CA TRP A 90 28.89 -3.63 -8.54
C TRP A 90 29.71 -2.70 -7.63
N ARG A 91 31.00 -2.51 -7.87
CA ARG A 91 31.86 -1.54 -7.15
C ARG A 91 31.62 -0.11 -7.60
N LEU A 92 31.02 0.08 -8.78
CA LEU A 92 30.65 1.41 -9.31
C LEU A 92 29.31 1.88 -8.71
N ASP A 93 29.12 3.18 -8.67
CA ASP A 93 27.87 3.73 -8.16
C ASP A 93 26.66 3.40 -9.05
N PRO A 94 25.45 3.25 -8.50
CA PRO A 94 24.25 2.82 -9.23
C PRO A 94 23.89 3.73 -10.42
N LYS A 95 24.14 5.05 -10.35
CA LYS A 95 23.83 5.98 -11.45
C LYS A 95 24.78 5.77 -12.65
N THR A 96 26.06 5.55 -12.38
CA THR A 96 27.06 5.21 -13.42
C THR A 96 26.70 3.89 -14.10
N ARG A 97 26.40 2.87 -13.33
CA ARG A 97 25.97 1.54 -13.80
C ARG A 97 24.69 1.63 -14.65
N ALA A 98 23.69 2.37 -14.16
CA ALA A 98 22.43 2.58 -14.86
C ALA A 98 22.63 3.30 -16.21
N ALA A 99 23.50 4.28 -16.29
CA ALA A 99 23.78 4.98 -17.55
C ALA A 99 24.35 4.05 -18.61
N ASP A 100 25.27 3.15 -18.23
CA ASP A 100 25.87 2.17 -19.14
C ASP A 100 24.84 1.11 -19.57
N LEU A 101 24.06 0.56 -18.62
CA LEU A 101 23.02 -0.45 -18.93
C LEU A 101 21.95 0.12 -19.87
N VAL A 102 21.40 1.30 -19.56
CA VAL A 102 20.34 1.92 -20.36
C VAL A 102 20.81 2.25 -21.77
N ALA A 103 22.10 2.60 -21.96
CA ALA A 103 22.67 2.80 -23.28
C ALA A 103 22.76 1.51 -24.12
N LYS A 104 22.82 0.33 -23.49
CA LYS A 104 22.89 -0.99 -24.13
C LYS A 104 21.51 -1.63 -24.33
N MET A 105 20.48 -1.15 -23.64
CA MET A 105 19.12 -1.70 -23.75
C MET A 105 18.45 -1.36 -25.08
N SER A 106 17.73 -2.33 -25.66
CA SER A 106 16.81 -2.09 -26.78
C SER A 106 15.63 -1.20 -26.34
N VAL A 107 14.95 -0.60 -27.31
CA VAL A 107 13.71 0.19 -27.03
C VAL A 107 12.65 -0.71 -26.42
N GLU A 108 12.57 -1.94 -26.88
CA GLU A 108 11.67 -2.97 -26.39
C GLU A 108 11.91 -3.27 -24.92
N GLN A 109 13.15 -3.41 -24.49
CA GLN A 109 13.50 -3.61 -23.09
C GLN A 109 13.18 -2.37 -22.22
N LYS A 110 13.47 -1.16 -22.74
CA LYS A 110 13.17 0.11 -22.04
C LYS A 110 11.66 0.24 -21.80
N ILE A 111 10.84 -0.03 -22.80
CA ILE A 111 9.38 -0.01 -22.68
C ILE A 111 8.91 -1.09 -21.71
N GLY A 112 9.38 -2.33 -21.86
CA GLY A 112 9.02 -3.44 -20.98
C GLY A 112 9.27 -3.13 -19.51
N LEU A 113 10.43 -2.53 -19.18
CA LEU A 113 10.79 -2.14 -17.80
C LEU A 113 9.90 -1.03 -17.22
N SER A 114 9.24 -0.25 -18.05
CA SER A 114 8.34 0.83 -17.64
C SER A 114 6.86 0.42 -17.56
N LEU A 115 6.54 -0.86 -17.77
CA LEU A 115 5.19 -1.40 -17.63
C LEU A 115 5.12 -2.35 -16.44
N ALA A 116 4.20 -2.11 -15.51
CA ALA A 116 3.92 -3.00 -14.40
C ALA A 116 2.62 -3.76 -14.66
N GLN A 117 2.71 -5.08 -14.87
CA GLN A 117 1.55 -5.93 -15.13
C GLN A 117 1.18 -6.76 -13.91
N MET A 118 -0.10 -7.05 -13.78
CA MET A 118 -0.56 -7.97 -12.76
C MET A 118 -0.21 -9.39 -13.16
N VAL A 119 0.72 -9.98 -12.44
CA VAL A 119 1.02 -11.40 -12.49
C VAL A 119 0.22 -12.09 -11.41
N LEU A 120 -0.76 -12.88 -11.78
CA LEU A 120 -1.49 -13.67 -10.81
C LEU A 120 -0.63 -14.83 -10.33
N MET A 121 -0.61 -15.02 -9.02
CA MET A 121 -0.04 -16.21 -8.43
C MET A 121 -0.69 -17.44 -9.08
N PRO A 122 0.10 -18.44 -9.46
CA PRO A 122 -0.43 -19.73 -9.88
C PRO A 122 -1.29 -20.36 -8.78
N GLY A 123 -1.95 -21.46 -9.08
CA GLY A 123 -2.79 -22.17 -8.14
C GLY A 123 -2.07 -22.68 -6.87
N ALA A 124 -0.73 -22.72 -6.89
CA ALA A 124 0.10 -23.05 -5.74
C ALA A 124 0.37 -21.79 -4.88
N THR A 125 -0.47 -21.57 -3.89
CA THR A 125 -0.29 -20.47 -2.91
C THR A 125 0.50 -20.89 -1.67
N THR A 126 0.78 -22.19 -1.51
CA THR A 126 1.63 -22.75 -0.44
C THR A 126 2.78 -23.56 -1.06
N TYR A 127 3.85 -23.74 -0.28
CA TYR A 127 5.00 -24.55 -0.68
C TYR A 127 4.60 -25.98 -1.08
N GLU A 128 3.82 -26.64 -0.27
CA GLU A 128 3.35 -28.01 -0.52
C GLU A 128 2.52 -28.11 -1.81
N ALA A 129 1.70 -27.10 -2.08
CA ALA A 129 0.89 -27.06 -3.31
C ALA A 129 1.75 -26.90 -4.57
N ALA A 130 2.96 -26.35 -4.43
CA ALA A 130 3.93 -26.18 -5.54
C ALA A 130 4.69 -27.47 -5.90
N LEU A 131 4.58 -28.52 -5.07
CA LEU A 131 5.28 -29.78 -5.28
C LEU A 131 4.47 -30.77 -6.10
N ASP A 132 5.16 -31.67 -6.82
CA ASP A 132 4.57 -32.84 -7.46
C ASP A 132 4.40 -34.00 -6.45
N ALA A 133 3.90 -35.16 -6.92
CA ALA A 133 3.67 -36.32 -6.08
C ALA A 133 4.97 -36.96 -5.52
N ASP A 134 6.11 -36.66 -6.12
CA ASP A 134 7.43 -37.17 -5.72
C ASP A 134 8.16 -36.15 -4.81
N GLY A 135 7.55 -35.00 -4.51
CA GLY A 135 8.11 -33.94 -3.67
C GLY A 135 9.06 -32.97 -4.40
N ASN A 136 9.09 -33.02 -5.75
CA ASN A 136 9.88 -32.07 -6.54
C ASN A 136 9.02 -30.83 -6.87
N VAL A 137 9.70 -29.71 -7.13
CA VAL A 137 9.03 -28.48 -7.57
C VAL A 137 8.37 -28.68 -8.94
N ASP A 138 7.06 -28.55 -9.00
CA ASP A 138 6.30 -28.58 -10.25
C ASP A 138 6.26 -27.19 -10.88
N PHE A 139 7.20 -26.99 -11.81
CA PHE A 139 7.37 -25.69 -12.48
C PHE A 139 6.11 -25.20 -13.18
N SER A 140 5.24 -26.11 -13.68
CA SER A 140 4.00 -25.74 -14.33
C SER A 140 3.01 -25.06 -13.38
N LYS A 141 3.06 -25.40 -12.09
CA LYS A 141 2.24 -24.77 -11.05
C LYS A 141 2.73 -23.38 -10.63
N LEU A 142 3.98 -23.03 -10.95
CA LEU A 142 4.59 -21.74 -10.62
C LEU A 142 4.39 -20.69 -11.73
N MET A 143 4.07 -21.12 -12.95
CA MET A 143 4.04 -20.26 -14.13
C MET A 143 2.65 -20.05 -14.73
N VAL A 144 1.58 -20.23 -13.94
CA VAL A 144 0.21 -20.03 -14.42
C VAL A 144 -0.16 -18.56 -14.40
N VAL A 145 -0.40 -17.98 -15.57
CA VAL A 145 -1.03 -16.66 -15.73
C VAL A 145 -2.54 -16.85 -15.73
N SER A 146 -3.26 -16.00 -15.00
CA SER A 146 -4.71 -16.06 -14.97
C SER A 146 -5.29 -15.68 -16.33
N GLU A 147 -6.25 -16.48 -16.75
CA GLU A 147 -7.06 -16.34 -17.96
C GLU A 147 -7.65 -14.94 -18.18
N LYS A 148 -7.80 -14.16 -17.12
CA LYS A 148 -8.43 -12.83 -17.15
C LYS A 148 -7.45 -11.70 -17.39
N VAL A 149 -6.15 -11.93 -17.21
CA VAL A 149 -5.12 -10.88 -17.38
C VAL A 149 -4.78 -10.67 -18.85
N PHE A 150 -4.84 -11.75 -19.63
CA PHE A 150 -4.61 -11.69 -21.07
C PHE A 150 -5.89 -12.20 -21.72
N ASP A 151 -6.61 -11.37 -22.39
CA ASP A 151 -7.75 -11.73 -23.25
C ASP A 151 -7.26 -12.53 -24.48
N VAL A 152 -6.30 -13.42 -24.21
CA VAL A 152 -5.73 -14.35 -25.18
C VAL A 152 -6.62 -15.57 -25.16
N ALA A 153 -7.20 -15.89 -26.30
CA ALA A 153 -8.05 -17.03 -26.50
C ALA A 153 -7.53 -18.27 -25.75
N MET A 154 -8.30 -18.71 -24.79
CA MET A 154 -8.05 -19.82 -23.86
C MET A 154 -7.86 -21.17 -24.52
N ASP A 155 -8.04 -21.25 -25.83
CA ASP A 155 -8.07 -22.49 -26.60
C ASP A 155 -6.67 -23.04 -26.93
N ASP A 156 -5.60 -22.29 -26.60
CA ASP A 156 -4.22 -22.73 -26.84
C ASP A 156 -3.36 -22.61 -25.55
N PRO A 157 -3.29 -23.67 -24.73
CA PRO A 157 -2.47 -23.68 -23.50
C PRO A 157 -0.97 -23.50 -23.77
N THR A 158 -0.50 -23.76 -24.98
CA THR A 158 0.92 -23.51 -25.35
C THR A 158 1.16 -22.01 -25.55
N ARG A 159 0.16 -21.27 -26.00
CA ARG A 159 0.23 -19.84 -26.22
C ARG A 159 0.17 -19.05 -24.91
N VAL A 160 -0.60 -19.53 -23.92
CA VAL A 160 -0.62 -18.95 -22.56
C VAL A 160 0.76 -19.05 -21.92
N ASN A 161 1.42 -20.20 -22.00
CA ASN A 161 2.77 -20.40 -21.48
C ASN A 161 3.80 -19.55 -22.25
N ASN A 162 3.68 -19.40 -23.56
CA ASN A 162 4.54 -18.54 -24.35
C ASN A 162 4.34 -17.07 -24.02
N SER A 163 3.09 -16.62 -23.84
CA SER A 163 2.79 -15.25 -23.44
C SER A 163 3.36 -14.90 -22.06
N THR A 164 3.32 -15.84 -21.12
CA THR A 164 3.94 -15.66 -19.79
C THR A 164 5.45 -15.55 -19.92
N ALA A 165 6.08 -16.43 -20.67
CA ALA A 165 7.53 -16.38 -20.91
C ALA A 165 7.94 -15.10 -21.65
N GLU A 166 7.18 -14.66 -22.65
CA GLU A 166 7.42 -13.40 -23.36
C GLU A 166 7.27 -12.21 -22.43
N ILE A 167 6.22 -12.15 -21.60
CA ILE A 167 6.00 -11.08 -20.64
C ILE A 167 7.13 -11.03 -19.64
N ILE A 168 7.49 -12.14 -19.03
CA ILE A 168 8.56 -12.21 -18.04
C ILE A 168 9.91 -11.91 -18.69
N ALA A 169 10.18 -12.48 -19.85
CA ALA A 169 11.51 -12.41 -20.49
C ALA A 169 11.78 -11.09 -21.20
N PHE A 170 10.80 -10.53 -21.91
CA PHE A 170 11.03 -9.43 -22.86
C PHE A 170 10.29 -8.14 -22.55
N ASN A 171 9.04 -8.19 -22.09
CA ASN A 171 8.17 -7.03 -22.09
C ASN A 171 7.98 -6.43 -20.71
N ASN A 172 7.98 -7.24 -19.65
CA ASN A 172 7.70 -6.76 -18.30
C ASN A 172 8.71 -7.32 -17.32
N ARG A 173 9.46 -6.42 -16.78
CA ARG A 173 10.44 -6.70 -15.73
C ARG A 173 9.87 -6.47 -14.33
N MET A 174 8.58 -6.17 -14.25
CA MET A 174 7.87 -5.97 -12.99
C MET A 174 6.53 -6.69 -13.02
N GLY A 175 6.28 -7.49 -12.01
CA GLY A 175 5.02 -8.20 -11.82
C GLY A 175 4.33 -7.81 -10.52
N VAL A 176 3.06 -7.45 -10.60
CA VAL A 176 2.25 -7.18 -9.43
C VAL A 176 1.62 -8.48 -8.94
N VAL A 177 2.04 -8.96 -7.78
CA VAL A 177 1.49 -10.14 -7.11
C VAL A 177 0.45 -9.75 -6.08
N ARG A 178 -0.60 -10.52 -5.97
CA ARG A 178 -1.70 -10.17 -5.07
C ARG A 178 -1.44 -10.57 -3.62
N VAL A 179 -1.11 -11.82 -3.37
CA VAL A 179 -0.86 -12.37 -2.02
C VAL A 179 0.06 -13.58 -2.14
N MET A 180 1.03 -13.67 -1.24
CA MET A 180 1.82 -14.89 -1.01
C MET A 180 1.51 -15.44 0.38
N SER A 181 1.03 -16.68 0.45
CA SER A 181 0.56 -17.27 1.72
C SER A 181 1.70 -17.65 2.65
N ASP A 182 2.78 -18.19 2.11
CA ASP A 182 3.94 -18.58 2.90
C ASP A 182 5.28 -18.19 2.24
N VAL A 183 6.36 -18.30 3.00
CA VAL A 183 7.71 -17.96 2.54
C VAL A 183 8.18 -18.92 1.45
N GLY A 184 7.93 -20.21 1.59
CA GLY A 184 8.38 -21.20 0.62
C GLY A 184 7.78 -21.00 -0.77
N ALA A 185 6.46 -20.75 -0.85
CA ALA A 185 5.80 -20.41 -2.11
C ALA A 185 6.37 -19.12 -2.72
N GLY A 186 6.64 -18.12 -1.90
CA GLY A 186 7.25 -16.86 -2.32
C GLY A 186 8.62 -17.08 -2.96
N VAL A 187 9.49 -17.80 -2.31
CA VAL A 187 10.84 -18.15 -2.80
C VAL A 187 10.76 -18.86 -4.14
N LEU A 188 9.95 -19.91 -4.23
CA LEU A 188 9.84 -20.69 -5.47
C LEU A 188 9.33 -19.84 -6.63
N TYR A 189 8.33 -18.98 -6.37
CA TYR A 189 7.80 -18.10 -7.39
C TYR A 189 8.81 -17.04 -7.84
N ASN A 190 9.49 -16.38 -6.90
CA ASN A 190 10.56 -15.43 -7.19
C ASN A 190 11.67 -16.09 -8.04
N ASN A 191 12.12 -17.27 -7.63
CA ASN A 191 13.18 -17.97 -8.35
C ASN A 191 12.72 -18.43 -9.74
N ALA A 192 11.49 -18.94 -9.87
CA ALA A 192 10.93 -19.37 -11.16
C ALA A 192 10.82 -18.20 -12.16
N THR A 193 10.39 -17.02 -11.71
CA THR A 193 10.32 -15.83 -12.58
C THR A 193 11.71 -15.37 -13.00
N ASN A 194 12.66 -15.34 -12.09
CA ASN A 194 14.03 -14.89 -12.38
C ASN A 194 14.82 -15.86 -13.25
N LEU A 195 14.72 -17.18 -13.02
CA LEU A 195 15.38 -18.16 -13.89
C LEU A 195 14.81 -18.16 -15.32
N THR A 196 13.51 -17.84 -15.48
CA THR A 196 12.90 -17.69 -16.81
C THR A 196 13.44 -16.44 -17.52
N THR A 197 13.62 -15.35 -16.77
CA THR A 197 14.21 -14.11 -17.29
C THR A 197 15.68 -14.32 -17.71
N GLU A 198 16.47 -15.01 -16.88
CA GLU A 198 17.85 -15.35 -17.23
C GLU A 198 17.95 -16.25 -18.45
N TYR A 199 17.07 -17.27 -18.54
CA TYR A 199 17.03 -18.16 -19.70
C TYR A 199 16.83 -17.37 -20.99
N ALA A 200 15.87 -16.44 -21.01
CA ALA A 200 15.58 -15.66 -22.19
C ALA A 200 16.70 -14.66 -22.53
N ALA A 201 17.29 -14.02 -21.55
CA ALA A 201 18.44 -13.13 -21.75
C ALA A 201 19.63 -13.89 -22.32
N ALA A 202 19.97 -15.06 -21.78
CA ALA A 202 21.04 -15.92 -22.29
C ALA A 202 20.77 -16.42 -23.73
N ALA A 203 19.50 -16.67 -24.08
CA ALA A 203 19.11 -17.10 -25.42
C ALA A 203 19.18 -15.97 -26.45
N THR A 204 19.04 -14.72 -26.05
CA THR A 204 19.01 -13.56 -26.96
C THR A 204 20.30 -12.74 -26.96
N GLY A 205 21.13 -12.86 -25.93
CA GLY A 205 22.32 -12.03 -25.71
C GLY A 205 21.98 -10.58 -25.27
N GLU A 206 20.73 -10.31 -24.90
CA GLU A 206 20.33 -9.04 -24.29
C GLU A 206 20.71 -8.98 -22.81
N PRO A 207 20.98 -7.79 -22.23
CA PRO A 207 21.24 -7.68 -20.81
C PRO A 207 20.12 -8.30 -19.98
N CYS A 208 20.48 -9.20 -19.05
CA CYS A 208 19.53 -9.78 -18.09
C CYS A 208 19.17 -8.77 -17.03
N ILE A 209 17.93 -8.30 -17.02
CA ILE A 209 17.39 -7.44 -15.99
C ILE A 209 16.46 -8.30 -15.13
N PRO A 210 16.73 -8.45 -13.82
CA PRO A 210 15.93 -9.26 -12.94
C PRO A 210 14.47 -8.85 -12.89
N PHE A 211 13.59 -9.82 -12.72
CA PHE A 211 12.17 -9.58 -12.55
C PHE A 211 11.90 -9.01 -11.16
N THR A 212 11.15 -7.91 -11.09
CA THR A 212 10.81 -7.26 -9.83
C THR A 212 9.39 -7.63 -9.41
N LEU A 213 9.24 -8.24 -8.24
CA LEU A 213 7.93 -8.55 -7.65
C LEU A 213 7.42 -7.39 -6.80
N ILE A 214 6.23 -6.90 -7.16
CA ILE A 214 5.55 -5.81 -6.48
C ILE A 214 4.25 -6.32 -5.88
N SER A 215 3.88 -5.86 -4.67
CA SER A 215 2.58 -6.13 -4.09
C SER A 215 2.01 -4.91 -3.36
N ASN A 216 0.67 -4.86 -3.23
CA ASN A 216 0.07 -4.01 -2.21
C ASN A 216 0.50 -4.48 -0.82
N PRO A 217 0.42 -3.63 0.22
CA PRO A 217 0.72 -4.04 1.58
C PRO A 217 -0.02 -5.33 1.94
N GLN A 218 0.73 -6.35 2.33
CA GLN A 218 0.18 -7.59 2.87
C GLN A 218 -0.12 -7.38 4.35
N LYS A 219 -1.06 -8.15 4.88
CA LYS A 219 -1.42 -8.03 6.28
C LYS A 219 -0.28 -8.55 7.15
N PHE A 220 0.28 -7.67 7.99
CA PHE A 220 1.18 -8.08 9.05
C PHE A 220 0.39 -8.76 10.17
N PRO A 221 0.84 -9.91 10.69
CA PRO A 221 0.12 -10.59 11.77
C PRO A 221 -0.08 -9.68 12.99
N GLY A 222 -1.33 -9.55 13.45
CA GLY A 222 -1.68 -8.74 14.62
C GLY A 222 -1.55 -7.22 14.45
N GLU A 223 -1.41 -6.69 13.22
CA GLU A 223 -1.42 -5.25 12.95
C GLU A 223 -2.78 -4.63 13.35
N PRO A 224 -2.78 -3.58 14.21
CA PRO A 224 -4.03 -2.93 14.63
C PRO A 224 -4.62 -2.01 13.55
N GLY A 225 -4.13 -2.07 12.31
CA GLY A 225 -4.43 -1.16 11.22
C GLY A 225 -3.64 0.15 11.31
N THR A 226 -3.67 0.91 10.22
CA THR A 226 -2.84 2.13 10.10
C THR A 226 -3.18 3.21 11.12
N MET A 227 -4.48 3.48 11.36
CA MET A 227 -4.90 4.40 12.41
C MET A 227 -4.53 3.89 13.81
N GLY A 228 -4.56 2.57 14.05
CA GLY A 228 -4.13 1.97 15.30
C GLY A 228 -2.63 2.11 15.53
N LEU A 229 -1.82 1.92 14.49
CA LEU A 229 -0.37 2.21 14.54
C LEU A 229 -0.09 3.68 14.85
N ALA A 230 -0.84 4.60 14.23
CA ALA A 230 -0.72 6.03 14.53
C ALA A 230 -1.13 6.32 15.99
N ALA A 231 -2.24 5.76 16.48
CA ALA A 231 -2.68 5.94 17.86
C ALA A 231 -1.62 5.44 18.86
N ALA A 232 -0.97 4.29 18.58
CA ALA A 232 0.07 3.73 19.41
C ALA A 232 1.32 4.63 19.47
N VAL A 233 1.85 5.04 18.32
CA VAL A 233 3.06 5.87 18.27
C VAL A 233 2.82 7.29 18.78
N MET A 234 1.64 7.86 18.55
CA MET A 234 1.26 9.16 19.14
C MET A 234 1.21 9.06 20.66
N GLY A 235 0.75 7.93 21.21
CA GLY A 235 0.84 7.62 22.62
C GLY A 235 2.28 7.58 23.15
N ASP A 236 3.16 6.92 22.44
CA ASP A 236 4.61 6.88 22.78
C ASP A 236 5.19 8.30 22.80
N VAL A 237 4.98 9.09 21.73
CA VAL A 237 5.45 10.48 21.61
C VAL A 237 4.89 11.37 22.74
N ALA A 238 3.60 11.26 23.06
CA ALA A 238 2.99 12.01 24.14
C ALA A 238 3.61 11.71 25.52
N ASN A 239 4.20 10.54 25.69
CA ASN A 239 4.90 10.10 26.89
C ASN A 239 6.43 10.29 26.82
N GLY A 240 6.94 11.08 25.88
CA GLY A 240 8.36 11.41 25.73
C GLY A 240 9.19 10.40 24.95
N GLY A 241 8.54 9.45 24.27
CA GLY A 241 9.14 8.54 23.31
C GLY A 241 9.22 9.14 21.88
N ASP A 242 9.34 8.29 20.90
CA ASP A 242 9.53 8.66 19.49
C ASP A 242 8.76 7.73 18.53
N TYR A 243 9.09 7.79 17.23
CA TYR A 243 8.45 6.98 16.18
C TYR A 243 9.10 5.60 15.96
N SER A 244 9.95 5.13 16.88
CA SER A 244 10.68 3.85 16.75
C SER A 244 9.78 2.62 16.68
N LEU A 245 8.56 2.70 17.22
CA LEU A 245 7.56 1.63 17.07
C LEU A 245 7.21 1.38 15.59
N ILE A 246 7.04 2.44 14.81
CA ILE A 246 6.76 2.35 13.36
C ILE A 246 7.99 1.83 12.61
N GLU A 247 9.20 2.27 12.98
CA GLU A 247 10.44 1.79 12.37
C GLU A 247 10.63 0.29 12.61
N ARG A 248 10.43 -0.19 13.86
CA ARG A 248 10.52 -1.63 14.20
C ARG A 248 9.48 -2.46 13.46
N PHE A 249 8.25 -1.94 13.35
CA PHE A 249 7.19 -2.59 12.56
C PHE A 249 7.60 -2.70 11.10
N ALA A 250 8.05 -1.61 10.50
CA ALA A 250 8.44 -1.56 9.10
C ALA A 250 9.67 -2.46 8.79
N ASP A 251 10.67 -2.48 9.67
CA ASP A 251 11.84 -3.35 9.50
C ASP A 251 11.48 -4.84 9.63
N LEU A 252 10.60 -5.19 10.56
CA LEU A 252 10.18 -6.58 10.72
C LEU A 252 9.29 -7.05 9.55
N ASP A 253 8.39 -6.20 9.06
CA ASP A 253 7.60 -6.49 7.85
C ASP A 253 8.50 -6.58 6.60
N ARG A 254 9.53 -5.75 6.48
CA ARG A 254 10.58 -5.86 5.46
C ARG A 254 11.24 -7.23 5.46
N GLN A 255 11.59 -7.77 6.64
CA GLN A 255 12.21 -9.09 6.76
C GLN A 255 11.27 -10.19 6.24
N ILE A 256 9.96 -10.08 6.50
CA ILE A 256 8.93 -10.99 5.97
C ILE A 256 8.87 -10.88 4.43
N TRP A 257 8.87 -9.67 3.90
CA TRP A 257 8.82 -9.41 2.47
C TRP A 257 10.07 -9.92 1.75
N ASP A 258 11.25 -9.63 2.29
CA ASP A 258 12.52 -10.07 1.73
C ASP A 258 12.65 -11.60 1.73
N ALA A 259 12.24 -12.27 2.82
CA ALA A 259 12.21 -13.74 2.90
C ALA A 259 11.32 -14.37 1.82
N LYS A 260 10.23 -13.70 1.42
CA LYS A 260 9.33 -14.13 0.34
C LYS A 260 9.81 -13.77 -1.07
N GLY A 261 10.88 -13.00 -1.21
CA GLY A 261 11.37 -12.50 -2.49
C GLY A 261 10.54 -11.36 -3.07
N LEU A 262 9.80 -10.60 -2.24
CA LEU A 262 9.06 -9.41 -2.66
C LEU A 262 9.97 -8.18 -2.60
N ASP A 263 10.05 -7.42 -3.70
CA ASP A 263 11.04 -6.37 -3.87
C ASP A 263 10.51 -4.96 -3.60
N ARG A 264 9.24 -4.72 -3.96
CA ARG A 264 8.61 -3.39 -3.88
C ARG A 264 7.19 -3.46 -3.32
N MET A 265 6.82 -2.42 -2.57
CA MET A 265 5.48 -2.29 -1.99
C MET A 265 4.73 -1.13 -2.62
N TYR A 266 3.51 -1.35 -3.13
CA TYR A 266 2.54 -0.30 -3.46
C TYR A 266 1.94 0.30 -2.18
N GLY A 267 2.73 1.05 -1.46
CA GLY A 267 2.38 1.61 -0.16
C GLY A 267 3.60 2.14 0.59
N ARG A 268 3.46 2.50 1.83
CA ARG A 268 2.18 2.59 2.51
C ARG A 268 1.41 3.82 2.01
N GLN A 269 0.07 3.86 2.28
CA GLN A 269 -0.75 5.03 1.97
C GLN A 269 -0.48 6.13 2.99
N ILE A 270 -0.03 7.30 2.52
CA ILE A 270 0.31 8.48 3.32
C ILE A 270 -0.58 9.68 3.00
N ASP A 271 -1.74 9.44 2.40
CA ASP A 271 -2.78 10.45 2.27
C ASP A 271 -3.20 10.94 3.66
N LEU A 272 -3.27 12.25 3.87
CA LEU A 272 -3.71 12.81 5.13
C LEU A 272 -5.24 12.68 5.27
N ILE A 273 -5.76 12.37 6.45
CA ILE A 273 -7.22 12.34 6.68
C ILE A 273 -7.76 13.77 6.72
N THR A 274 -8.55 14.18 5.73
CA THR A 274 -9.16 15.53 5.64
C THR A 274 -10.66 15.48 5.47
N ASP A 275 -11.20 14.76 4.45
CA ASP A 275 -12.64 14.47 4.41
C ASP A 275 -12.93 13.21 5.25
N PRO A 276 -13.64 13.33 6.37
CA PRO A 276 -13.88 12.20 7.27
C PRO A 276 -14.82 11.15 6.66
N ARG A 277 -15.54 11.49 5.58
CA ARG A 277 -16.44 10.56 4.85
C ARG A 277 -15.72 9.73 3.80
N TRP A 278 -14.44 10.06 3.51
CA TRP A 278 -13.67 9.33 2.51
C TRP A 278 -13.45 7.88 2.94
N GLY A 279 -13.95 6.95 2.14
CA GLY A 279 -13.98 5.52 2.50
C GLY A 279 -12.61 4.84 2.59
N ARG A 280 -11.50 5.54 2.27
CA ARG A 280 -10.12 5.04 2.41
C ARG A 280 -9.38 5.57 3.64
N ASN A 281 -10.06 6.30 4.52
CA ASN A 281 -9.46 6.75 5.79
C ASN A 281 -8.93 5.58 6.64
N VAL A 282 -9.57 4.41 6.58
CA VAL A 282 -9.14 3.19 7.28
C VAL A 282 -7.77 2.65 6.83
N THR A 283 -7.27 3.07 5.67
CA THR A 283 -5.98 2.61 5.11
C THR A 283 -4.86 3.65 5.22
N THR A 284 -5.12 4.78 5.87
CA THR A 284 -4.11 5.81 6.17
C THR A 284 -4.01 6.06 7.68
N PHE A 285 -3.09 6.92 8.12
CA PHE A 285 -2.65 6.96 9.52
C PHE A 285 -3.36 8.02 10.35
N THR A 286 -3.34 9.29 9.93
CA THR A 286 -3.72 10.41 10.78
C THR A 286 -4.15 11.64 9.96
N GLU A 287 -4.75 12.62 10.65
CA GLU A 287 -5.05 13.95 10.11
C GLU A 287 -3.97 15.01 10.43
N ASP A 288 -2.94 14.66 11.22
CA ASP A 288 -1.87 15.58 11.60
C ASP A 288 -0.70 15.49 10.58
N PRO A 289 -0.41 16.57 9.82
CA PRO A 289 0.63 16.55 8.80
C PRO A 289 2.04 16.28 9.35
N ALA A 290 2.34 16.75 10.57
CA ALA A 290 3.65 16.54 11.19
C ALA A 290 3.82 15.08 11.66
N VAL A 291 2.77 14.51 12.24
CA VAL A 291 2.75 13.08 12.58
C VAL A 291 2.88 12.22 11.33
N MET A 292 2.16 12.56 10.25
CA MET A 292 2.26 11.85 8.97
C MET A 292 3.68 11.88 8.41
N ALA A 293 4.34 13.03 8.43
CA ALA A 293 5.72 13.18 7.95
C ALA A 293 6.70 12.30 8.77
N ASN A 294 6.56 12.28 10.09
CA ASN A 294 7.41 11.45 10.96
C ASN A 294 7.13 9.95 10.80
N ILE A 295 5.86 9.55 10.68
CA ILE A 295 5.47 8.16 10.36
C ILE A 295 6.06 7.75 9.00
N THR A 296 5.98 8.61 7.99
CA THR A 296 6.55 8.36 6.66
C THR A 296 8.05 8.13 6.74
N THR A 297 8.77 8.99 7.47
CA THR A 297 10.22 8.81 7.70
C THR A 297 10.54 7.48 8.36
N ALA A 298 9.81 7.10 9.41
CA ALA A 298 10.02 5.86 10.14
C ALA A 298 9.70 4.62 9.26
N LEU A 299 8.62 4.69 8.45
CA LEU A 299 8.28 3.63 7.49
C LEU A 299 9.39 3.42 6.46
N ILE A 300 9.89 4.50 5.84
CA ILE A 300 10.95 4.40 4.83
C ILE A 300 12.23 3.86 5.46
N LYS A 301 12.61 4.36 6.64
CA LYS A 301 13.79 3.90 7.36
C LYS A 301 13.73 2.39 7.64
N GLY A 302 12.58 1.87 8.05
CA GLY A 302 12.39 0.44 8.32
C GLY A 302 12.36 -0.40 7.04
N TYR A 303 11.51 -0.03 6.06
CA TYR A 303 11.38 -0.85 4.84
C TYR A 303 12.58 -0.76 3.91
N GLN A 304 13.14 0.42 3.69
CA GLN A 304 14.28 0.59 2.78
C GLN A 304 15.63 0.33 3.45
N GLY A 305 15.65 0.14 4.79
CA GLY A 305 16.88 -0.09 5.57
C GLY A 305 17.65 1.19 5.89
N GLY A 306 17.08 2.36 5.59
CA GLY A 306 17.70 3.67 5.85
C GLY A 306 16.92 4.83 5.28
N THR A 307 17.44 6.05 5.47
CA THR A 307 16.86 7.30 4.95
C THR A 307 17.69 7.93 3.83
N ASP A 308 18.67 7.22 3.31
CA ASP A 308 19.55 7.68 2.21
C ASP A 308 19.38 6.79 0.95
N GLY A 309 18.12 6.51 0.61
CA GLY A 309 17.76 5.64 -0.50
C GLY A 309 17.58 4.18 -0.10
N LEU A 310 17.31 3.35 -1.11
CA LEU A 310 17.11 1.91 -0.93
C LEU A 310 18.46 1.24 -0.60
N GLN A 311 18.49 0.45 0.44
CA GLN A 311 19.67 -0.28 0.90
C GLN A 311 19.61 -1.75 0.44
N PRO A 312 20.74 -2.48 0.41
CA PRO A 312 20.76 -3.92 0.19
C PRO A 312 19.76 -4.65 1.10
N ASN A 313 19.02 -5.62 0.55
CA ASN A 313 17.91 -6.33 1.20
C ASN A 313 16.75 -5.43 1.67
N GLY A 314 16.69 -4.17 1.25
CA GLY A 314 15.57 -3.27 1.47
C GLY A 314 14.39 -3.62 0.56
N VAL A 315 13.19 -3.25 1.00
CA VAL A 315 11.96 -3.28 0.20
C VAL A 315 11.65 -1.85 -0.26
N GLY A 316 11.65 -1.63 -1.58
CA GLY A 316 11.40 -0.30 -2.15
C GLY A 316 9.96 0.14 -1.93
N LEU A 317 9.75 1.24 -1.20
CA LEU A 317 8.42 1.80 -1.02
C LEU A 317 7.99 2.65 -2.21
N ILE A 318 6.75 2.46 -2.64
CA ILE A 318 6.03 3.30 -3.60
C ILE A 318 4.90 3.97 -2.83
N VAL A 319 5.25 5.04 -2.10
CA VAL A 319 4.27 5.74 -1.24
C VAL A 319 3.16 6.40 -2.06
N LYS A 320 1.96 6.49 -1.49
CA LYS A 320 0.76 6.86 -2.25
C LYS A 320 -0.27 7.63 -1.43
N HIS A 321 -1.13 8.42 -2.10
CA HIS A 321 -1.25 8.72 -3.54
C HIS A 321 -0.96 10.21 -3.77
N PHE A 322 0.14 10.50 -4.45
CA PHE A 322 0.59 11.89 -4.67
C PHE A 322 -0.38 12.68 -5.57
N PRO A 323 -0.67 13.94 -5.25
CA PRO A 323 -0.24 14.77 -4.10
C PRO A 323 -1.21 14.74 -2.91
N GLY A 324 -2.04 13.71 -2.77
CA GLY A 324 -3.06 13.52 -1.71
C GLY A 324 -4.44 13.30 -2.31
N ASP A 325 -4.99 12.07 -2.19
CA ASP A 325 -6.27 11.68 -2.77
C ASP A 325 -7.47 11.94 -1.83
N SER A 326 -7.20 12.27 -0.56
CA SER A 326 -8.23 12.46 0.47
C SER A 326 -8.96 13.81 0.40
N ALA A 327 -8.43 14.81 -0.33
CA ALA A 327 -9.18 16.03 -0.67
C ALA A 327 -10.28 15.75 -1.70
N SER A 328 -10.95 14.63 -1.55
CA SER A 328 -11.94 14.09 -2.46
C SER A 328 -13.25 14.90 -2.38
N TYR A 329 -13.88 15.14 -3.50
CA TYR A 329 -15.20 15.76 -3.57
C TYR A 329 -16.24 14.89 -2.84
N ASN A 330 -16.77 15.39 -1.74
CA ASN A 330 -17.77 14.73 -0.89
C ASN A 330 -17.41 13.29 -0.42
N GLY A 331 -16.12 12.99 -0.27
CA GLY A 331 -15.66 11.68 0.17
C GLY A 331 -15.79 10.55 -0.84
N PHE A 332 -16.16 10.83 -2.09
CA PHE A 332 -16.26 9.81 -3.14
C PHE A 332 -14.89 9.23 -3.50
N LYS A 333 -14.86 7.96 -3.84
CA LYS A 333 -13.63 7.29 -4.29
C LYS A 333 -13.24 7.73 -5.69
N SER A 334 -11.98 8.08 -5.89
CA SER A 334 -11.42 8.52 -7.17
C SER A 334 -11.44 7.48 -8.31
N HIS A 335 -11.72 6.21 -7.98
CA HIS A 335 -11.92 5.12 -8.95
C HIS A 335 -13.20 5.29 -9.79
N TYR A 336 -14.12 6.17 -9.39
CA TYR A 336 -15.41 6.37 -10.03
C TYR A 336 -15.55 7.81 -10.54
N LYS A 337 -16.40 8.01 -11.55
CA LYS A 337 -16.60 9.32 -12.18
C LYS A 337 -17.05 10.41 -11.20
N THR A 338 -17.85 10.08 -10.19
CA THR A 338 -18.23 11.01 -9.09
C THR A 338 -17.02 11.48 -8.29
N GLY A 339 -16.09 10.58 -8.00
CA GLY A 339 -14.90 10.85 -7.19
C GLY A 339 -13.68 11.32 -7.98
N GLN A 340 -13.81 11.61 -9.27
CA GLN A 340 -12.69 12.05 -10.11
C GLN A 340 -12.06 13.37 -9.65
N TRP A 341 -12.73 14.12 -8.76
CA TRP A 341 -12.37 15.47 -8.38
C TRP A 341 -11.60 15.52 -7.07
N ARG A 342 -10.44 16.18 -7.10
CA ARG A 342 -9.68 16.63 -5.96
C ARG A 342 -9.97 18.11 -5.77
N MET A 343 -10.56 18.47 -4.63
CA MET A 343 -11.08 19.80 -4.38
C MET A 343 -10.33 20.48 -3.23
N TYR A 344 -9.54 21.49 -3.56
CA TYR A 344 -8.88 22.37 -2.60
C TYR A 344 -9.64 23.69 -2.48
N ARG A 345 -10.51 23.78 -1.49
CA ARG A 345 -11.29 24.99 -1.20
C ARG A 345 -10.47 26.06 -0.44
N THR A 346 -9.38 25.64 0.19
CA THR A 346 -8.55 26.47 1.05
C THR A 346 -7.26 26.85 0.31
N GLU A 347 -6.92 28.14 0.35
CA GLU A 347 -5.68 28.64 -0.23
C GLU A 347 -4.46 27.95 0.41
N ASN A 348 -3.55 27.45 -0.44
CA ASN A 348 -2.31 26.75 -0.05
C ASN A 348 -2.55 25.51 0.85
N ALA A 349 -3.73 24.86 0.78
CA ALA A 349 -4.00 23.64 1.51
C ALA A 349 -3.00 22.51 1.18
N MET A 350 -2.56 22.42 -0.07
CA MET A 350 -1.57 21.42 -0.48
C MET A 350 -0.28 21.57 0.33
N GLU A 351 0.32 22.76 0.38
CA GLU A 351 1.55 23.00 1.11
C GLU A 351 1.38 22.77 2.61
N LYS A 352 0.25 23.22 3.17
CA LYS A 352 0.00 23.18 4.62
C LYS A 352 -0.27 21.76 5.13
N TYR A 353 -1.02 20.96 4.39
CA TYR A 353 -1.57 19.71 4.90
C TYR A 353 -1.10 18.46 4.16
N PHE A 354 -1.09 18.46 2.83
CA PHE A 354 -0.89 17.24 2.06
C PHE A 354 0.58 16.93 1.75
N LEU A 355 1.35 17.96 1.39
CA LEU A 355 2.74 17.77 0.94
C LEU A 355 3.76 17.45 2.04
N PRO A 356 3.56 17.76 3.34
CA PRO A 356 4.57 17.41 4.36
C PRO A 356 4.93 15.92 4.40
N GLY A 357 3.96 15.02 4.29
CA GLY A 357 4.20 13.57 4.24
C GLY A 357 5.00 13.16 3.00
N PHE A 358 4.65 13.71 1.83
CA PHE A 358 5.39 13.45 0.58
C PHE A 358 6.78 14.09 0.57
N GLN A 359 6.94 15.27 1.16
CA GLN A 359 8.28 15.88 1.30
C GLN A 359 9.19 15.02 2.18
N ALA A 360 8.66 14.49 3.30
CA ALA A 360 9.42 13.56 4.14
C ALA A 360 9.84 12.29 3.36
N ALA A 361 8.97 11.79 2.47
CA ALA A 361 9.31 10.67 1.59
C ALA A 361 10.42 11.03 0.60
N VAL A 362 10.37 12.21 0.01
CA VAL A 362 11.42 12.73 -0.89
C VAL A 362 12.75 12.91 -0.14
N ASP A 363 12.71 13.52 1.03
CA ASP A 363 13.91 13.77 1.86
C ASP A 363 14.59 12.45 2.29
N CYS A 364 13.82 11.39 2.48
CA CYS A 364 14.31 10.03 2.77
C CYS A 364 14.63 9.22 1.51
N LYS A 365 14.59 9.82 0.33
CA LYS A 365 14.86 9.16 -0.96
C LYS A 365 14.06 7.87 -1.15
N THR A 366 12.73 7.96 -0.97
CA THR A 366 11.85 6.82 -1.26
C THR A 366 12.06 6.32 -2.69
N ALA A 367 12.04 5.01 -2.89
CA ALA A 367 12.27 4.40 -4.20
C ALA A 367 11.26 4.87 -5.25
N GLY A 368 9.98 4.98 -4.87
CA GLY A 368 8.91 5.39 -5.77
C GLY A 368 7.81 6.20 -5.09
N ILE A 369 7.06 6.90 -5.93
CA ILE A 369 5.82 7.61 -5.56
C ILE A 369 4.73 7.23 -6.57
N MET A 370 3.54 6.87 -6.05
CA MET A 370 2.38 6.59 -6.91
C MET A 370 1.50 7.83 -7.03
N SER A 371 1.18 8.21 -8.28
CA SER A 371 0.26 9.31 -8.58
C SER A 371 -1.19 8.90 -8.33
N CYS A 372 -2.03 9.82 -7.82
CA CYS A 372 -3.45 9.57 -7.61
C CYS A 372 -4.28 9.62 -8.89
N TYR A 373 -5.46 9.01 -8.88
CA TYR A 373 -6.43 9.06 -9.99
C TYR A 373 -7.07 10.43 -10.18
N SER A 374 -7.32 11.12 -9.06
CA SER A 374 -8.12 12.33 -9.07
C SER A 374 -7.46 13.49 -9.81
N ARG A 375 -8.29 14.37 -10.35
CA ARG A 375 -7.89 15.59 -11.06
C ARG A 375 -8.33 16.84 -10.29
N PRO A 376 -7.60 17.97 -10.41
CA PRO A 376 -8.01 19.22 -9.80
C PRO A 376 -9.39 19.67 -10.26
N MET A 377 -10.21 20.12 -9.31
CA MET A 377 -11.53 20.68 -9.60
C MET A 377 -11.42 22.12 -10.10
N PRO A 378 -12.25 22.58 -11.06
CA PRO A 378 -12.18 23.95 -11.62
C PRO A 378 -12.33 25.07 -10.57
N ILE A 379 -12.99 24.80 -9.45
CA ILE A 379 -13.24 25.77 -8.36
C ILE A 379 -12.18 25.74 -7.26
N ASN A 380 -11.03 25.12 -7.50
CA ASN A 380 -9.95 25.10 -6.51
C ASN A 380 -9.45 26.52 -6.22
N ALA A 381 -9.17 26.79 -4.93
CA ALA A 381 -8.43 27.95 -4.50
C ALA A 381 -6.98 27.89 -5.01
N ASN A 382 -6.30 29.03 -5.00
CA ASN A 382 -4.91 29.13 -5.42
C ASN A 382 -3.99 28.24 -4.57
N GLN A 383 -3.12 27.48 -5.22
CA GLN A 383 -2.16 26.59 -4.58
C GLN A 383 -0.75 26.97 -4.99
N THR A 384 0.11 27.17 -4.01
CA THR A 384 1.55 27.34 -4.19
C THR A 384 2.32 26.35 -3.34
N TYR A 385 3.59 26.11 -3.69
CA TYR A 385 4.52 25.36 -2.84
C TYR A 385 5.89 26.02 -2.87
N ARG A 386 6.38 26.44 -1.70
CA ARG A 386 7.64 27.21 -1.57
C ARG A 386 7.68 28.42 -2.51
N GLY A 387 6.53 29.05 -2.74
CA GLY A 387 6.38 30.20 -3.63
C GLY A 387 6.30 29.89 -5.12
N VAL A 388 6.30 28.61 -5.51
CA VAL A 388 6.08 28.16 -6.89
C VAL A 388 4.59 27.92 -7.09
N ASP A 389 4.03 28.46 -8.16
CA ASP A 389 2.64 28.21 -8.58
C ASP A 389 2.50 26.76 -9.03
N ILE A 390 1.58 26.02 -8.38
CA ILE A 390 1.29 24.61 -8.67
C ILE A 390 -0.14 24.39 -9.11
N ASN A 391 -0.88 25.46 -9.44
CA ASN A 391 -2.15 25.32 -10.12
C ASN A 391 -1.96 24.63 -11.46
N SER A 392 -2.74 23.61 -11.73
CA SER A 392 -2.49 22.74 -12.85
C SER A 392 -3.75 22.42 -13.65
N ASP A 393 -3.57 21.93 -14.85
CA ASP A 393 -4.65 21.48 -15.70
C ASP A 393 -5.52 20.42 -14.99
N SER A 394 -6.81 20.44 -15.31
CA SER A 394 -7.78 19.50 -14.72
C SER A 394 -7.70 18.13 -15.41
N VAL A 395 -6.55 17.46 -15.23
CA VAL A 395 -6.29 16.09 -15.65
C VAL A 395 -5.77 15.27 -14.47
N ALA A 396 -5.98 13.95 -14.53
CA ALA A 396 -5.46 13.04 -13.49
C ALA A 396 -3.94 13.21 -13.30
N THR A 397 -3.45 12.99 -12.10
CA THR A 397 -2.06 13.30 -11.75
C THR A 397 -1.05 12.61 -12.67
N SER A 398 -1.33 11.38 -13.13
CA SER A 398 -0.46 10.64 -14.07
C SER A 398 -0.24 11.34 -15.42
N TYR A 399 -1.12 12.26 -15.80
CA TYR A 399 -1.07 13.04 -17.03
C TYR A 399 -0.62 14.49 -16.81
N ASN A 400 -0.29 14.87 -15.58
CA ASN A 400 -0.15 16.26 -15.14
C ASN A 400 1.33 16.65 -14.96
N ALA A 401 1.89 17.33 -15.98
CA ALA A 401 3.30 17.74 -15.95
C ALA A 401 3.60 18.77 -14.83
N THR A 402 2.66 19.68 -14.50
CA THR A 402 2.86 20.64 -13.40
C THR A 402 3.07 19.92 -12.08
N LEU A 403 2.25 18.87 -11.79
CA LEU A 403 2.37 18.12 -10.55
C LEU A 403 3.58 17.18 -10.55
N LEU A 404 3.88 16.50 -11.67
CA LEU A 404 4.95 15.50 -11.71
C LEU A 404 6.34 16.10 -11.99
N GLN A 405 6.45 17.10 -12.86
CA GLN A 405 7.74 17.74 -13.17
C GLN A 405 7.97 18.94 -12.25
N THR A 406 7.14 20.00 -12.36
CA THR A 406 7.39 21.25 -11.65
C THR A 406 7.32 21.08 -10.13
N LEU A 407 6.27 20.44 -9.60
CA LEU A 407 6.15 20.25 -8.16
C LEU A 407 7.05 19.12 -7.65
N LEU A 408 6.81 17.88 -8.09
CA LEU A 408 7.44 16.71 -7.47
C LEU A 408 8.95 16.66 -7.74
N ARG A 409 9.38 16.82 -9.01
CA ARG A 409 10.80 16.69 -9.37
C ARG A 409 11.58 17.97 -9.12
N ASP A 410 11.13 19.10 -9.69
CA ASP A 410 11.94 20.32 -9.69
C ASP A 410 11.90 21.05 -8.35
N THR A 411 10.70 21.14 -7.70
CA THR A 411 10.54 21.92 -6.47
C THR A 411 10.76 21.09 -5.20
N MET A 412 10.24 19.85 -5.14
CA MET A 412 10.42 18.95 -3.99
C MET A 412 11.75 18.19 -4.05
N GLY A 413 12.34 17.99 -5.24
CA GLY A 413 13.62 17.32 -5.43
C GLY A 413 13.54 15.79 -5.52
N PHE A 414 12.43 15.24 -5.98
CA PHE A 414 12.26 13.78 -6.07
C PHE A 414 13.14 13.16 -7.16
N GLU A 415 14.00 12.24 -6.79
CA GLU A 415 14.91 11.51 -7.68
C GLU A 415 14.46 10.10 -8.06
N GLY A 416 13.49 9.50 -7.35
CA GLY A 416 12.97 8.16 -7.61
C GLY A 416 12.06 8.07 -8.84
N PHE A 417 11.39 6.93 -9.02
CA PHE A 417 10.44 6.72 -10.12
C PHE A 417 8.99 7.08 -9.71
N VAL A 418 8.23 7.55 -10.68
CA VAL A 418 6.78 7.78 -10.54
C VAL A 418 6.04 6.61 -11.14
N ASN A 419 5.27 5.89 -10.30
CA ASN A 419 4.35 4.83 -10.72
C ASN A 419 2.94 5.39 -10.86
N THR A 420 2.22 5.11 -11.95
CA THR A 420 0.81 5.45 -12.01
C THR A 420 0.00 4.52 -11.11
N ASP A 421 -1.15 4.96 -10.63
CA ASP A 421 -2.12 4.01 -10.09
C ASP A 421 -2.66 3.11 -11.21
N SER A 422 -3.32 2.02 -10.86
CA SER A 422 -3.70 0.97 -11.79
C SER A 422 -4.87 1.39 -12.70
N ASN A 423 -4.92 0.86 -13.93
CA ASN A 423 -6.04 1.04 -14.88
C ASN A 423 -6.29 2.49 -15.36
N ILE A 424 -5.37 3.40 -15.14
CA ILE A 424 -5.48 4.82 -15.49
C ILE A 424 -5.57 5.02 -17.03
N LEU A 425 -4.95 4.12 -17.79
CA LEU A 425 -4.90 4.22 -19.25
C LEU A 425 -6.27 4.00 -19.92
N PHE A 426 -7.08 3.08 -19.41
CA PHE A 426 -8.31 2.63 -20.06
C PHE A 426 -9.59 3.08 -19.34
N ASP A 427 -9.77 2.71 -18.09
CA ASP A 427 -11.06 2.85 -17.40
C ASP A 427 -11.15 4.08 -16.50
N ILE A 428 -10.01 4.69 -16.13
CA ILE A 428 -9.93 5.83 -15.19
C ILE A 428 -9.15 7.02 -15.80
N PRO A 429 -9.37 7.39 -17.06
CA PRO A 429 -8.58 8.44 -17.74
C PRO A 429 -9.15 9.84 -17.46
N TRP A 430 -9.29 10.21 -16.18
CA TRP A 430 -9.97 11.45 -15.81
C TRP A 430 -9.32 12.69 -16.41
N GLY A 431 -10.10 13.43 -17.21
CA GLY A 431 -9.71 14.67 -17.87
C GLY A 431 -9.03 14.48 -19.24
N VAL A 432 -8.83 13.22 -19.68
CA VAL A 432 -8.25 12.89 -20.99
C VAL A 432 -9.10 11.82 -21.71
N GLU A 433 -10.37 11.75 -21.38
CA GLU A 433 -11.31 10.76 -21.93
C GLU A 433 -11.42 10.82 -23.47
N GLU A 434 -11.23 12.00 -24.05
CA GLU A 434 -11.30 12.22 -25.50
C GLU A 434 -10.04 11.76 -26.25
N LEU A 435 -8.93 11.53 -25.53
CA LEU A 435 -7.69 11.04 -26.16
C LEU A 435 -7.76 9.53 -26.40
N THR A 436 -7.13 9.09 -27.48
CA THR A 436 -6.94 7.66 -27.73
C THR A 436 -5.97 7.04 -26.71
N PRO A 437 -6.02 5.71 -26.48
CA PRO A 437 -5.04 5.05 -25.61
C PRO A 437 -3.58 5.32 -26.01
N LEU A 438 -3.32 5.46 -27.30
CA LEU A 438 -1.99 5.80 -27.83
C LEU A 438 -1.52 7.19 -27.40
N GLU A 439 -2.43 8.17 -27.46
CA GLU A 439 -2.14 9.54 -27.01
C GLU A 439 -2.00 9.61 -25.48
N ARG A 440 -2.83 8.86 -24.74
CA ARG A 440 -2.78 8.79 -23.28
C ARG A 440 -1.45 8.23 -22.79
N ILE A 441 -0.98 7.11 -23.34
CA ILE A 441 0.29 6.50 -22.92
C ILE A 441 1.47 7.43 -23.21
N ALA A 442 1.47 8.09 -24.38
CA ALA A 442 2.49 9.07 -24.71
C ALA A 442 2.48 10.27 -23.73
N LEU A 443 1.28 10.79 -23.42
CA LEU A 443 1.12 11.89 -22.47
C LEU A 443 1.64 11.52 -21.06
N MET A 444 1.37 10.31 -20.58
CA MET A 444 1.88 9.85 -19.27
C MET A 444 3.41 9.89 -19.20
N TYR A 445 4.11 9.31 -20.18
CA TYR A 445 5.57 9.38 -20.21
C TYR A 445 6.10 10.81 -20.25
N ASN A 446 5.54 11.63 -21.14
CA ASN A 446 5.98 13.00 -21.34
C ASN A 446 5.64 13.89 -20.13
N ALA A 447 4.56 13.60 -19.40
CA ALA A 447 4.19 14.32 -18.18
C ALA A 447 5.06 13.97 -16.95
N GLY A 448 5.79 12.85 -16.96
CA GLY A 448 6.69 12.51 -15.86
C GLY A 448 6.44 11.16 -15.18
N SER A 449 5.46 10.37 -15.65
CA SER A 449 5.28 8.98 -15.21
C SER A 449 6.41 8.11 -15.73
N ASP A 450 6.89 7.18 -14.92
CA ASP A 450 8.01 6.28 -15.25
C ASP A 450 7.60 4.80 -15.30
N ILE A 451 6.58 4.43 -14.51
CA ILE A 451 5.98 3.09 -14.53
C ILE A 451 4.49 3.24 -14.73
N ILE A 452 3.95 2.56 -15.72
CA ILE A 452 2.53 2.56 -16.02
C ILE A 452 1.94 1.28 -15.45
N GLY A 453 1.05 1.44 -14.44
CA GLY A 453 0.40 0.34 -13.76
C GLY A 453 -0.78 -0.20 -14.54
N ASP A 454 -0.87 -1.52 -14.60
CA ASP A 454 -1.99 -2.25 -15.18
C ASP A 454 -2.95 -2.77 -14.12
N TRP A 455 -4.13 -3.19 -14.56
CA TRP A 455 -5.19 -3.75 -13.73
C TRP A 455 -5.82 -4.99 -14.39
N TRP A 456 -6.61 -5.70 -13.58
CA TRP A 456 -7.34 -6.90 -13.94
C TRP A 456 -8.07 -6.82 -15.28
N GLY A 457 -7.71 -7.67 -16.22
CA GLY A 457 -8.46 -7.93 -17.43
C GLY A 457 -8.20 -7.00 -18.62
N LYS A 458 -7.29 -6.04 -18.48
CA LYS A 458 -6.83 -5.21 -19.61
C LYS A 458 -5.33 -4.96 -19.49
N PRO A 459 -4.50 -5.94 -19.88
CA PRO A 459 -3.05 -5.76 -19.89
C PRO A 459 -2.70 -4.58 -20.80
N ILE A 460 -1.72 -3.81 -20.38
CA ILE A 460 -1.13 -2.78 -21.24
C ILE A 460 -0.32 -3.52 -22.27
N ASP A 461 -0.83 -3.56 -23.48
CA ASP A 461 -0.09 -4.13 -24.59
C ASP A 461 1.18 -3.31 -24.82
N TYR A 462 2.31 -3.94 -24.63
CA TYR A 462 3.60 -3.33 -24.85
C TYR A 462 3.72 -2.75 -26.27
N SER A 463 3.03 -3.35 -27.26
CA SER A 463 2.96 -2.85 -28.61
C SER A 463 2.37 -1.44 -28.72
N LEU A 464 1.47 -1.06 -27.80
CA LEU A 464 0.89 0.28 -27.76
C LEU A 464 1.95 1.35 -27.42
N ALA A 465 2.82 1.09 -26.43
CA ALA A 465 3.89 2.01 -26.08
C ALA A 465 4.98 2.05 -27.17
N LEU A 466 5.29 0.90 -27.77
CA LEU A 466 6.23 0.80 -28.90
C LEU A 466 5.70 1.58 -30.13
N GLU A 467 4.41 1.47 -30.44
CA GLU A 467 3.78 2.23 -31.52
C GLU A 467 3.85 3.73 -31.25
N ALA A 468 3.52 4.17 -30.02
CA ALA A 468 3.59 5.58 -29.63
C ALA A 468 5.03 6.12 -29.77
N TYR A 469 6.02 5.35 -29.31
CA TYR A 469 7.42 5.70 -29.45
C TYR A 469 7.85 5.78 -30.93
N SER A 470 7.55 4.77 -31.73
CA SER A 470 7.92 4.71 -33.16
C SER A 470 7.33 5.87 -33.99
N LYS A 471 6.18 6.40 -33.55
CA LYS A 471 5.55 7.57 -34.12
C LYS A 471 6.10 8.91 -33.59
N GLY A 472 7.10 8.86 -32.68
CA GLY A 472 7.68 10.03 -32.05
C GLY A 472 6.74 10.75 -31.07
N MET A 473 5.70 10.09 -30.58
CA MET A 473 4.76 10.63 -29.60
C MET A 473 5.34 10.58 -28.17
N ILE A 474 6.11 9.52 -27.84
CA ILE A 474 6.91 9.44 -26.62
C ILE A 474 8.28 10.05 -26.92
N GLN A 475 8.69 11.03 -26.13
CA GLN A 475 9.99 11.67 -26.25
C GLN A 475 11.09 10.73 -25.75
N GLU A 476 12.24 10.68 -26.45
CA GLU A 476 13.40 9.85 -26.07
C GLU A 476 13.86 10.10 -24.63
N GLU A 477 13.89 11.39 -24.24
CA GLU A 477 14.28 11.80 -22.89
C GLU A 477 13.32 11.27 -21.83
N ALA A 478 12.01 11.20 -22.14
CA ALA A 478 10.99 10.69 -21.23
C ALA A 478 11.14 9.17 -21.02
N LEU A 479 11.37 8.41 -22.12
CA LEU A 479 11.61 6.97 -22.01
C LEU A 479 12.92 6.65 -21.30
N THR A 480 14.00 7.37 -21.64
CA THR A 480 15.32 7.23 -21.00
C THR A 480 15.24 7.56 -19.51
N ARG A 481 14.56 8.64 -19.10
CA ARG A 481 14.30 8.95 -17.69
C ARG A 481 13.59 7.80 -16.99
N ALA A 482 12.46 7.34 -17.54
CA ALA A 482 11.67 6.27 -16.97
C ALA A 482 12.50 4.99 -16.73
N THR A 483 13.27 4.59 -17.74
CA THR A 483 14.15 3.42 -17.67
C THR A 483 15.26 3.62 -16.62
N THR A 484 15.97 4.77 -16.67
CA THR A 484 17.07 5.05 -15.74
C THR A 484 16.63 5.03 -14.29
N LYS A 485 15.49 5.64 -13.96
CA LYS A 485 14.96 5.66 -12.57
C LYS A 485 14.66 4.26 -12.05
N ASN A 486 14.10 3.39 -12.90
CA ASN A 486 13.84 2.00 -12.56
C ASN A 486 15.12 1.18 -12.36
N VAL A 487 16.08 1.34 -13.26
CA VAL A 487 17.38 0.64 -13.19
C VAL A 487 18.17 1.06 -11.95
N VAL A 488 18.23 2.37 -11.63
CA VAL A 488 18.92 2.84 -10.41
C VAL A 488 18.34 2.17 -9.17
N SER A 489 17.02 2.16 -9.01
CA SER A 489 16.37 1.52 -7.87
C SER A 489 16.63 0.00 -7.78
N LEU A 490 16.80 -0.69 -8.91
CA LEU A 490 17.16 -2.10 -8.95
C LEU A 490 18.62 -2.33 -8.51
N LEU A 491 19.53 -1.46 -8.95
CA LEU A 491 20.97 -1.55 -8.63
C LEU A 491 21.27 -1.18 -7.16
N GLU A 492 20.45 -0.34 -6.53
CA GLU A 492 20.59 0.01 -5.11
C GLU A 492 20.24 -1.15 -4.16
N SER A 493 19.38 -2.08 -4.58
CA SER A 493 18.86 -3.17 -3.74
C SER A 493 19.67 -4.49 -3.81
N ASP A 494 20.79 -4.55 -4.51
CA ASP A 494 21.56 -5.76 -4.84
C ASP A 494 20.78 -6.85 -5.61
N ARG A 495 19.54 -6.55 -6.04
CA ARG A 495 18.71 -7.50 -6.80
C ARG A 495 19.25 -7.78 -8.20
N PHE A 496 20.04 -6.87 -8.73
CA PHE A 496 20.70 -7.06 -10.00
C PHE A 496 21.75 -8.17 -9.91
N GLU A 497 22.52 -8.19 -8.84
CA GLU A 497 23.56 -9.18 -8.55
C GLU A 497 22.96 -10.53 -8.15
N ASN A 498 21.96 -10.51 -7.27
CA ASN A 498 21.31 -11.70 -6.76
C ASN A 498 19.79 -11.57 -6.69
N PRO A 499 19.07 -11.91 -7.75
CA PRO A 499 17.61 -11.89 -7.74
C PRO A 499 16.99 -13.12 -7.03
N TYR A 500 17.80 -14.12 -6.70
CA TYR A 500 17.34 -15.38 -6.14
C TYR A 500 17.32 -15.41 -4.64
N LYS A 501 16.48 -16.26 -4.08
CA LYS A 501 16.42 -16.59 -2.66
C LYS A 501 16.79 -18.05 -2.45
N ASP A 502 17.60 -18.30 -1.44
CA ASP A 502 17.83 -19.67 -0.95
C ASP A 502 16.67 -20.09 -0.04
N LEU A 503 16.01 -21.20 -0.37
CA LEU A 503 14.81 -21.66 0.33
C LEU A 503 15.08 -21.94 1.81
N GLN A 504 16.17 -22.61 2.12
CA GLN A 504 16.47 -22.99 3.51
C GLN A 504 16.82 -21.77 4.36
N THR A 505 17.55 -20.83 3.79
CA THR A 505 17.87 -19.56 4.45
C THR A 505 16.59 -18.75 4.72
N SER A 506 15.67 -18.69 3.76
CA SER A 506 14.39 -17.97 3.91
C SER A 506 13.49 -18.60 4.96
N LEU A 507 13.38 -19.93 5.01
CA LEU A 507 12.62 -20.65 6.03
C LEU A 507 13.24 -20.48 7.43
N ALA A 508 14.57 -20.53 7.55
CA ALA A 508 15.25 -20.25 8.82
C ALA A 508 15.06 -18.79 9.29
N ALA A 509 14.98 -17.84 8.35
CA ALA A 509 14.64 -16.45 8.66
C ALA A 509 13.21 -16.34 9.20
N GLU A 510 12.25 -17.09 8.64
CA GLU A 510 10.88 -17.14 9.14
C GLU A 510 10.82 -17.63 10.59
N GLU A 511 11.47 -18.72 10.90
CA GLU A 511 11.56 -19.22 12.28
C GLU A 511 12.15 -18.17 13.23
N ALA A 512 13.14 -17.40 12.78
CA ALA A 512 13.82 -16.40 13.58
C ALA A 512 13.02 -15.12 13.83
N TYR A 513 12.17 -14.68 12.87
CA TYR A 513 11.39 -13.46 13.05
C TYR A 513 10.02 -13.70 13.69
N MET A 514 9.40 -14.88 13.59
CA MET A 514 8.04 -15.12 14.14
C MET A 514 7.88 -14.77 15.62
N PRO A 515 8.78 -15.11 16.55
CA PRO A 515 8.64 -14.68 17.94
C PRO A 515 8.69 -13.16 18.14
N LYS A 516 9.42 -12.46 17.26
CA LYS A 516 9.48 -10.97 17.27
C LYS A 516 8.17 -10.38 16.75
N VAL A 517 7.56 -11.00 15.72
CA VAL A 517 6.24 -10.63 15.18
C VAL A 517 5.19 -10.72 16.29
N GLU A 518 5.14 -11.84 17.03
CA GLU A 518 4.21 -12.02 18.14
C GLU A 518 4.36 -10.92 19.21
N THR A 519 5.59 -10.68 19.64
CA THR A 519 5.88 -9.65 20.64
C THR A 519 5.47 -8.26 20.18
N LEU A 520 5.80 -7.92 18.94
CA LEU A 520 5.48 -6.59 18.37
C LEU A 520 3.99 -6.42 18.13
N ALA A 521 3.29 -7.47 17.69
CA ALA A 521 1.85 -7.48 17.50
C ALA A 521 1.09 -7.17 18.80
N LEU A 522 1.50 -7.79 19.90
CA LEU A 522 0.94 -7.52 21.23
C LEU A 522 1.23 -6.07 21.67
N GLU A 523 2.45 -5.60 21.49
CA GLU A 523 2.83 -4.22 21.82
C GLU A 523 2.00 -3.20 21.03
N MET A 524 1.92 -3.35 19.71
CA MET A 524 1.18 -2.43 18.83
C MET A 524 -0.32 -2.43 19.18
N SER A 525 -0.93 -3.60 19.34
CA SER A 525 -2.35 -3.73 19.64
C SER A 525 -2.69 -3.12 21.01
N THR A 526 -1.85 -3.36 22.01
CA THR A 526 -2.04 -2.81 23.37
C THR A 526 -1.92 -1.30 23.39
N LYS A 527 -0.84 -0.77 22.79
CA LYS A 527 -0.57 0.69 22.75
C LYS A 527 -1.57 1.45 21.86
N SER A 528 -2.26 0.77 20.93
CA SER A 528 -3.26 1.40 20.08
C SER A 528 -4.57 1.74 20.81
N LEU A 529 -4.82 1.15 21.99
CA LEU A 529 -6.06 1.36 22.74
C LEU A 529 -6.14 2.78 23.29
N VAL A 530 -7.24 3.50 22.97
CA VAL A 530 -7.48 4.88 23.40
C VAL A 530 -8.64 4.94 24.36
N LEU A 531 -8.40 5.39 25.59
CA LEU A 531 -9.49 5.68 26.52
C LEU A 531 -10.09 7.05 26.18
N LEU A 532 -11.31 7.03 25.62
CA LEU A 532 -11.99 8.23 25.16
C LEU A 532 -12.83 8.90 26.26
N LYS A 533 -13.53 8.09 27.05
CA LYS A 533 -14.38 8.55 28.16
C LYS A 533 -14.17 7.72 29.42
N ASN A 534 -14.20 8.37 30.59
CA ASN A 534 -14.18 7.72 31.91
C ASN A 534 -14.93 8.58 32.94
N HIS A 535 -16.25 8.72 32.70
CA HIS A 535 -17.13 9.53 33.55
C HIS A 535 -17.16 8.99 34.97
N ASN A 536 -17.06 9.85 35.95
CA ASN A 536 -17.03 9.51 37.39
C ASN A 536 -15.92 8.49 37.78
N ASN A 537 -14.89 8.30 36.97
CA ASN A 537 -13.80 7.34 37.21
C ASN A 537 -14.30 5.89 37.40
N VAL A 538 -15.25 5.45 36.57
CA VAL A 538 -15.78 4.07 36.61
C VAL A 538 -14.68 3.02 36.26
N LEU A 539 -13.65 3.44 35.55
CA LEU A 539 -12.45 2.63 35.29
C LEU A 539 -11.28 3.10 36.17
N PRO A 540 -10.35 2.22 36.55
CA PRO A 540 -10.33 0.79 36.24
C PRO A 540 -11.34 -0.02 37.06
N LEU A 541 -11.82 -1.15 36.49
CA LEU A 541 -12.68 -2.13 37.17
C LEU A 541 -11.87 -2.87 38.25
N LYS A 542 -12.14 -2.57 39.54
CA LYS A 542 -11.36 -3.10 40.66
C LYS A 542 -11.88 -4.43 41.23
N GLU A 543 -13.13 -4.77 40.92
CA GLU A 543 -13.81 -5.90 41.52
C GLU A 543 -14.21 -6.94 40.45
N THR A 544 -13.85 -8.20 40.68
CA THR A 544 -14.41 -9.36 39.95
C THR A 544 -15.70 -9.87 40.60
N GLY A 545 -16.39 -10.82 39.97
CA GLY A 545 -17.68 -11.33 40.47
C GLY A 545 -18.87 -10.45 40.16
N LYS A 546 -18.68 -9.28 39.53
CA LYS A 546 -19.76 -8.42 39.03
C LYS A 546 -20.54 -9.12 37.92
N LYS A 547 -21.81 -8.82 37.83
CA LYS A 547 -22.71 -9.30 36.77
C LYS A 547 -22.54 -8.45 35.52
N VAL A 548 -22.26 -9.07 34.39
CA VAL A 548 -22.03 -8.41 33.11
C VAL A 548 -23.05 -8.88 32.08
N PHE A 549 -23.72 -7.92 31.43
CA PHE A 549 -24.49 -8.15 30.21
C PHE A 549 -23.67 -7.67 29.03
N VAL A 550 -23.47 -8.51 28.02
CA VAL A 550 -22.72 -8.17 26.79
C VAL A 550 -23.69 -8.05 25.63
N ALA A 551 -23.48 -7.02 24.79
CA ALA A 551 -24.20 -6.85 23.53
C ALA A 551 -23.24 -6.36 22.45
N SER A 552 -23.36 -6.90 21.23
CA SER A 552 -22.59 -6.52 20.07
C SER A 552 -23.46 -5.76 19.06
N PHE A 553 -22.88 -4.76 18.41
CA PHE A 553 -23.55 -3.93 17.42
C PHE A 553 -22.64 -3.73 16.21
N THR A 554 -23.09 -4.22 15.07
CA THR A 554 -22.41 -4.00 13.78
C THR A 554 -23.41 -3.47 12.76
N ARG A 555 -22.91 -3.13 11.57
CA ARG A 555 -23.75 -2.78 10.41
C ARG A 555 -24.72 -3.92 10.03
N SER A 556 -24.34 -5.17 10.25
CA SER A 556 -25.13 -6.35 9.91
C SER A 556 -25.96 -6.90 11.09
N GLY A 557 -25.93 -6.25 12.23
CA GLY A 557 -26.56 -6.69 13.47
C GLY A 557 -25.54 -7.22 14.50
N GLU A 558 -25.92 -8.22 15.26
CA GLU A 558 -25.09 -8.82 16.31
C GLU A 558 -23.95 -9.64 15.72
N ASP A 559 -22.76 -9.59 16.32
CA ASP A 559 -21.59 -10.39 15.95
C ASP A 559 -21.37 -11.50 16.98
N ASP A 560 -21.77 -12.72 16.62
CA ASP A 560 -21.69 -13.90 17.50
C ASP A 560 -20.23 -14.22 17.91
N ASN A 561 -19.24 -13.99 17.04
CA ASN A 561 -17.83 -14.24 17.36
C ASN A 561 -17.31 -13.23 18.40
N LYS A 562 -17.69 -11.98 18.27
CA LYS A 562 -17.36 -10.93 19.27
C LYS A 562 -17.99 -11.23 20.61
N LEU A 563 -19.25 -11.63 20.62
CA LEU A 563 -19.96 -12.05 21.85
C LEU A 563 -19.27 -13.26 22.48
N ALA A 564 -18.92 -14.28 21.71
CA ALA A 564 -18.23 -15.46 22.21
C ALA A 564 -16.87 -15.12 22.84
N ASN A 565 -16.07 -14.23 22.19
CA ASN A 565 -14.79 -13.79 22.71
C ASN A 565 -14.96 -13.01 24.03
N TRP A 566 -15.87 -12.03 24.07
CA TRP A 566 -16.14 -11.29 25.30
C TRP A 566 -16.64 -12.19 26.44
N ASN A 567 -17.54 -13.13 26.14
CA ASN A 567 -18.07 -14.08 27.13
C ASN A 567 -16.96 -14.97 27.70
N ARG A 568 -16.05 -15.46 26.86
CA ARG A 568 -14.87 -16.21 27.29
C ARG A 568 -13.98 -15.34 28.19
N THR A 569 -13.51 -14.20 27.66
CA THR A 569 -12.59 -13.28 28.35
C THR A 569 -13.12 -12.87 29.73
N LEU A 570 -14.40 -12.50 29.82
CA LEU A 570 -15.04 -12.11 31.10
C LEU A 570 -15.19 -13.26 32.07
N THR A 571 -15.59 -14.46 31.58
CA THR A 571 -15.75 -15.65 32.42
C THR A 571 -14.41 -16.10 33.02
N GLU A 572 -13.35 -16.13 32.21
CA GLU A 572 -12.00 -16.47 32.65
C GLU A 572 -11.45 -15.47 33.69
N ALA A 573 -11.85 -14.20 33.58
CA ALA A 573 -11.50 -13.17 34.54
C ALA A 573 -12.40 -13.16 35.81
N GLY A 574 -13.37 -14.08 35.89
CA GLY A 574 -14.22 -14.26 37.08
C GLY A 574 -15.44 -13.34 37.17
N TYR A 575 -15.91 -12.77 36.06
CA TYR A 575 -17.18 -12.08 35.97
C TYR A 575 -18.35 -13.04 35.77
N VAL A 576 -19.57 -12.63 36.16
CA VAL A 576 -20.79 -13.43 36.05
C VAL A 576 -21.63 -12.91 34.89
N LEU A 577 -21.81 -13.69 33.85
CA LEU A 577 -22.64 -13.31 32.71
C LEU A 577 -24.12 -13.39 33.05
N VAL A 578 -24.91 -12.41 32.61
CA VAL A 578 -26.38 -12.36 32.74
C VAL A 578 -27.04 -12.10 31.39
N GLU A 579 -28.32 -12.55 31.27
CA GLU A 579 -29.06 -12.47 30.00
C GLU A 579 -29.77 -11.12 29.76
N LYS A 580 -29.90 -10.28 30.79
CA LYS A 580 -30.64 -9.02 30.70
C LYS A 580 -29.86 -7.86 31.27
N ALA A 581 -29.83 -6.76 30.56
CA ALA A 581 -29.16 -5.52 30.97
C ALA A 581 -29.65 -5.00 32.33
N GLY A 582 -30.95 -5.18 32.70
CA GLY A 582 -31.49 -4.79 33.99
C GLY A 582 -31.08 -5.67 35.17
N GLU A 583 -30.40 -6.77 34.96
CA GLU A 583 -29.84 -7.67 35.98
C GLU A 583 -28.34 -7.48 36.18
N ALA A 584 -27.72 -6.63 35.35
CA ALA A 584 -26.27 -6.44 35.30
C ALA A 584 -25.81 -5.30 36.22
N ASP A 585 -24.59 -5.44 36.73
CA ASP A 585 -23.81 -4.35 37.34
C ASP A 585 -23.09 -3.54 36.26
N ILE A 586 -22.74 -4.22 35.15
CA ILE A 586 -22.02 -3.67 33.99
C ILE A 586 -22.73 -4.11 32.70
N VAL A 587 -23.07 -3.15 31.86
CA VAL A 587 -23.41 -3.42 30.45
C VAL A 587 -22.17 -3.14 29.62
N LEU A 588 -21.67 -4.15 28.91
CA LEU A 588 -20.54 -4.03 27.99
C LEU A 588 -21.09 -4.06 26.55
N LEU A 589 -20.86 -2.96 25.84
CA LEU A 589 -21.25 -2.80 24.45
C LEU A 589 -20.01 -2.96 23.56
N ASP A 590 -20.02 -3.89 22.63
CA ASP A 590 -19.04 -3.97 21.54
C ASP A 590 -19.65 -3.33 20.29
N VAL A 591 -19.14 -2.18 19.86
CA VAL A 591 -19.74 -1.36 18.80
C VAL A 591 -18.76 -1.20 17.65
N LYS A 592 -19.16 -1.69 16.47
CA LYS A 592 -18.38 -1.62 15.24
C LYS A 592 -19.22 -1.08 14.08
N PRO A 593 -19.37 0.24 13.95
CA PRO A 593 -20.01 0.84 12.79
C PRO A 593 -19.13 0.64 11.55
N ASP A 594 -19.78 0.58 10.37
CA ASP A 594 -19.07 0.43 9.10
C ASP A 594 -19.83 1.13 7.98
N PHE A 595 -19.11 1.47 6.91
CA PHE A 595 -19.72 1.93 5.67
C PHE A 595 -20.26 0.73 4.88
N PRO A 596 -21.39 0.88 4.18
CA PRO A 596 -21.75 -0.08 3.16
C PRO A 596 -20.66 -0.11 2.08
N ALA A 597 -20.47 -1.27 1.46
CA ALA A 597 -19.63 -1.36 0.27
C ALA A 597 -20.31 -0.56 -0.85
N ASN A 598 -20.05 0.72 -0.87
CA ASN A 598 -20.69 1.63 -1.81
C ASN A 598 -19.69 2.26 -2.75
N ASN A 599 -20.07 2.27 -3.98
CA ASN A 599 -19.28 2.84 -5.05
C ASN A 599 -20.01 4.01 -5.71
N GLY A 600 -21.25 4.28 -5.34
CA GLY A 600 -22.11 5.25 -5.99
C GLY A 600 -22.96 6.10 -5.04
N CYS A 601 -22.62 6.22 -3.75
CA CYS A 601 -23.31 7.12 -2.82
C CYS A 601 -22.35 7.81 -1.86
N MET A 602 -22.77 8.95 -1.29
CA MET A 602 -22.02 9.62 -0.24
C MET A 602 -22.13 8.84 1.07
N ASN A 603 -21.03 8.66 1.78
CA ASN A 603 -21.03 8.07 3.10
C ASN A 603 -21.60 9.04 4.15
N THR A 604 -22.25 8.48 5.17
CA THR A 604 -22.59 9.21 6.41
C THR A 604 -21.71 8.73 7.56
N LEU A 605 -21.40 9.63 8.49
CA LEU A 605 -20.71 9.29 9.74
C LEU A 605 -21.66 9.17 10.93
N ASP A 606 -22.96 9.35 10.72
CA ASP A 606 -23.97 9.16 11.76
C ASP A 606 -24.23 7.66 12.00
N LEU A 607 -24.48 7.29 13.25
CA LEU A 607 -24.84 5.93 13.63
C LEU A 607 -26.34 5.72 13.39
N VAL A 608 -26.68 5.14 12.26
CA VAL A 608 -28.07 5.02 11.77
C VAL A 608 -28.38 3.65 11.20
N GLU A 609 -29.65 3.29 11.28
CA GLU A 609 -30.30 2.21 10.55
C GLU A 609 -31.37 2.79 9.62
N ASP A 610 -31.64 2.12 8.49
CA ASP A 610 -32.68 2.47 7.51
C ASP A 610 -32.54 3.89 6.90
N LEU A 611 -31.30 4.39 6.72
CA LEU A 611 -31.05 5.66 6.04
C LEU A 611 -30.94 5.44 4.52
N GLU A 612 -31.84 6.03 3.76
CA GLU A 612 -31.75 6.03 2.31
C GLU A 612 -31.07 7.29 1.78
N VAL A 613 -30.07 7.11 0.90
CA VAL A 613 -29.34 8.20 0.23
C VAL A 613 -29.41 8.06 -1.28
N ALA A 614 -29.30 9.20 -1.99
CA ALA A 614 -29.26 9.22 -3.43
C ALA A 614 -28.09 8.41 -3.99
N GLU A 615 -28.36 7.61 -5.01
CA GLU A 615 -27.38 6.84 -5.74
C GLU A 615 -26.86 7.62 -6.96
N TYR A 616 -25.55 7.44 -7.26
CA TYR A 616 -24.89 8.01 -8.43
C TYR A 616 -24.38 6.89 -9.34
N ASP A 617 -24.55 7.06 -10.62
CA ASP A 617 -23.96 6.17 -11.61
C ASP A 617 -22.42 6.31 -11.61
N THR A 618 -21.73 5.20 -11.43
CA THR A 618 -20.27 5.20 -11.25
C THR A 618 -19.48 5.57 -12.50
N LYS A 619 -20.10 5.48 -13.70
CA LYS A 619 -19.45 5.78 -14.98
C LYS A 619 -19.74 7.21 -15.46
N THR A 620 -20.95 7.71 -15.22
CA THR A 620 -21.35 9.05 -15.64
C THR A 620 -21.19 10.10 -14.55
N GLY A 621 -21.22 9.68 -13.27
CA GLY A 621 -21.20 10.57 -12.11
C GLY A 621 -22.50 11.31 -11.85
N MET A 622 -23.58 10.93 -12.52
CA MET A 622 -24.91 11.56 -12.40
C MET A 622 -25.80 10.80 -11.43
N LYS A 623 -26.73 11.51 -10.76
CA LYS A 623 -27.76 10.86 -9.94
C LYS A 623 -28.59 9.93 -10.79
N THR A 624 -28.77 8.68 -10.35
CA THR A 624 -29.58 7.67 -11.07
C THR A 624 -31.08 7.85 -10.87
N GLY A 625 -31.48 8.57 -9.83
CA GLY A 625 -32.85 8.61 -9.32
C GLY A 625 -33.19 7.42 -8.40
N GLY A 626 -32.26 6.49 -8.20
CA GLY A 626 -32.34 5.40 -7.22
C GLY A 626 -31.91 5.86 -5.83
N MET A 627 -32.29 5.05 -4.83
CA MET A 627 -31.88 5.23 -3.43
C MET A 627 -31.17 3.98 -2.94
N THR A 628 -30.14 4.17 -2.13
CA THR A 628 -29.37 3.08 -1.50
C THR A 628 -29.50 3.15 0.00
N ASP A 629 -29.74 2.02 0.66
CA ASP A 629 -29.68 1.90 2.13
C ASP A 629 -28.26 2.11 2.64
N LEU A 630 -28.11 3.08 3.52
CA LEU A 630 -26.84 3.49 4.10
C LEU A 630 -26.81 3.22 5.62
N THR A 631 -27.32 2.09 6.03
CA THR A 631 -27.17 1.62 7.41
C THR A 631 -25.71 1.54 7.80
N THR A 632 -25.32 2.19 8.89
CA THR A 632 -23.97 2.16 9.45
C THR A 632 -23.91 1.30 10.72
N LEU A 633 -25.01 1.22 11.46
CA LEU A 633 -25.11 0.46 12.70
C LEU A 633 -26.56 0.00 12.91
N MET A 634 -26.77 -1.31 12.99
CA MET A 634 -28.08 -1.88 13.29
C MET A 634 -28.42 -1.75 14.79
N ASP A 635 -29.74 -1.73 15.08
CA ASP A 635 -30.28 -1.75 16.45
C ASP A 635 -29.81 -0.60 17.37
N VAL A 636 -29.33 0.50 16.82
CA VAL A 636 -28.77 1.64 17.58
C VAL A 636 -29.66 2.12 18.74
N LYS A 637 -30.99 1.98 18.60
CA LYS A 637 -31.98 2.32 19.64
C LYS A 637 -31.87 1.42 20.88
N LYS A 638 -31.33 0.18 20.77
CA LYS A 638 -31.13 -0.73 21.89
C LYS A 638 -30.06 -0.21 22.86
N ILE A 639 -29.06 0.55 22.38
CA ILE A 639 -28.01 1.16 23.21
C ILE A 639 -28.65 1.98 24.34
N LYS A 640 -29.50 2.93 24.00
CA LYS A 640 -30.25 3.75 24.96
C LYS A 640 -31.14 2.92 25.91
N LYS A 641 -31.74 1.82 25.39
CA LYS A 641 -32.59 0.93 26.21
C LYS A 641 -31.75 0.20 27.26
N TYR A 642 -30.60 -0.34 26.88
CA TYR A 642 -29.72 -1.05 27.81
C TYR A 642 -29.10 -0.13 28.85
N ALA A 643 -28.65 1.09 28.44
CA ALA A 643 -28.16 2.08 29.36
C ALA A 643 -29.21 2.47 30.44
N LYS A 644 -30.44 2.78 30.02
CA LYS A 644 -31.53 3.06 30.97
C LYS A 644 -31.81 1.90 31.94
N ALA A 645 -31.70 0.66 31.47
CA ALA A 645 -31.99 -0.51 32.30
C ALA A 645 -30.90 -0.74 33.36
N VAL A 646 -29.65 -0.58 33.06
CA VAL A 646 -28.54 -0.76 34.02
C VAL A 646 -28.40 0.43 34.95
N HIS A 647 -28.51 1.67 34.46
CA HIS A 647 -28.43 2.88 35.30
C HIS A 647 -29.59 2.96 36.36
N ALA A 648 -30.78 2.39 36.03
CA ALA A 648 -31.87 2.30 37.00
C ALA A 648 -31.50 1.46 38.24
N ASN A 649 -30.53 0.58 38.17
CA ASN A 649 -30.01 -0.25 39.24
C ASN A 649 -28.66 0.20 39.80
N GLY A 650 -28.18 1.40 39.39
CA GLY A 650 -26.88 1.95 39.80
C GLY A 650 -25.68 1.27 39.16
N GLY A 651 -25.87 0.48 38.08
CA GLY A 651 -24.78 -0.09 37.27
C GLY A 651 -24.27 0.89 36.20
N VAL A 652 -23.29 0.47 35.44
CA VAL A 652 -22.55 1.28 34.47
C VAL A 652 -22.55 0.70 33.05
N VAL A 653 -22.34 1.55 32.05
CA VAL A 653 -22.19 1.17 30.63
C VAL A 653 -20.76 1.42 30.19
N ILE A 654 -20.09 0.36 29.73
CA ILE A 654 -18.75 0.42 29.15
C ILE A 654 -18.86 0.05 27.66
N CYS A 655 -18.29 0.87 26.80
CA CYS A 655 -18.28 0.64 25.37
C CYS A 655 -16.86 0.33 24.87
N SER A 656 -16.71 -0.80 24.16
CA SER A 656 -15.60 -1.07 23.26
C SER A 656 -16.03 -0.58 21.88
N LEU A 657 -15.41 0.51 21.39
CA LEU A 657 -15.71 1.10 20.09
C LEU A 657 -14.60 0.78 19.07
N THR A 658 -14.94 0.10 17.99
CA THR A 658 -14.03 -0.05 16.86
C THR A 658 -14.13 1.16 15.93
N LEU A 659 -13.04 1.93 15.78
CA LEU A 659 -13.01 3.16 15.02
C LEU A 659 -12.43 2.92 13.62
N SER A 660 -13.29 2.67 12.63
CA SER A 660 -12.94 2.54 11.21
C SER A 660 -13.01 3.88 10.44
N ALA A 661 -13.67 4.87 11.03
CA ALA A 661 -13.83 6.24 10.52
C ALA A 661 -14.12 7.19 11.70
N PRO A 662 -14.01 8.51 11.51
CA PRO A 662 -14.34 9.48 12.56
C PRO A 662 -15.86 9.62 12.76
N TRP A 663 -16.49 8.63 13.37
CA TRP A 663 -17.94 8.56 13.59
C TRP A 663 -18.48 9.70 14.45
N ILE A 664 -19.71 10.14 14.18
CA ILE A 664 -20.48 11.06 15.02
C ILE A 664 -21.07 10.27 16.19
N LEU A 665 -20.64 10.57 17.41
CA LEU A 665 -20.97 9.76 18.59
C LEU A 665 -22.24 10.18 19.35
N THR A 666 -23.03 11.12 18.85
CA THR A 666 -24.23 11.66 19.53
C THR A 666 -25.28 10.62 19.95
N LYS A 667 -25.30 9.47 19.28
CA LYS A 667 -26.22 8.35 19.57
C LYS A 667 -25.61 7.23 20.43
N LEU A 668 -24.33 7.35 20.80
CA LEU A 668 -23.59 6.35 21.58
C LEU A 668 -23.02 6.96 22.86
N GLU A 669 -22.20 7.99 22.75
CA GLU A 669 -21.41 8.57 23.84
C GLU A 669 -22.27 9.00 25.06
N PRO A 670 -23.45 9.67 24.91
CA PRO A 670 -24.25 10.10 26.07
C PRO A 670 -24.85 8.95 26.90
N TYR A 671 -24.74 7.73 26.42
CA TYR A 671 -25.28 6.55 27.10
C TYR A 671 -24.17 5.66 27.69
N CYS A 672 -22.91 6.04 27.55
CA CYS A 672 -21.75 5.28 28.03
C CYS A 672 -21.06 6.02 29.17
N ASP A 673 -20.72 5.33 30.25
CA ASP A 673 -19.93 5.89 31.37
C ASP A 673 -18.41 5.78 31.06
N ALA A 674 -18.02 4.81 30.26
CA ALA A 674 -16.65 4.70 29.71
C ALA A 674 -16.66 4.24 28.25
N ILE A 675 -15.70 4.74 27.46
CA ILE A 675 -15.50 4.34 26.07
C ILE A 675 -14.02 4.05 25.85
N LEU A 676 -13.73 2.81 25.48
CA LEU A 676 -12.41 2.36 25.04
C LEU A 676 -12.44 2.14 23.52
N VAL A 677 -11.60 2.89 22.80
CA VAL A 677 -11.48 2.78 21.34
C VAL A 677 -10.40 1.79 20.98
N ASN A 678 -10.70 0.97 19.98
CA ASN A 678 -9.73 0.14 19.25
C ASN A 678 -9.87 0.39 17.75
N PHE A 679 -8.86 -0.02 16.97
CA PHE A 679 -8.83 0.15 15.50
C PHE A 679 -8.75 -1.19 14.76
N ALA A 680 -8.62 -2.28 15.51
CA ALA A 680 -8.45 -3.60 14.92
C ALA A 680 -9.76 -4.15 14.35
N SER A 681 -9.73 -4.56 13.11
CA SER A 681 -10.80 -5.38 12.50
C SER A 681 -10.70 -6.85 12.89
N VAL A 682 -9.68 -7.25 13.66
CA VAL A 682 -9.29 -8.64 13.91
C VAL A 682 -9.73 -9.06 15.30
N THR A 683 -10.48 -10.15 15.37
CA THR A 683 -10.88 -10.76 16.64
C THR A 683 -9.75 -11.55 17.29
N GLU A 684 -8.91 -12.16 16.48
CA GLU A 684 -7.73 -12.91 16.89
C GLU A 684 -6.47 -12.15 16.45
N LEU A 685 -5.48 -12.12 17.31
CA LEU A 685 -4.14 -11.70 16.94
C LEU A 685 -3.48 -12.91 16.26
N ALA A 686 -3.84 -13.12 15.00
CA ALA A 686 -3.46 -14.30 14.24
C ALA A 686 -1.93 -14.42 14.13
N GLY A 687 -1.40 -15.63 14.31
CA GLY A 687 0.03 -15.94 14.25
C GLY A 687 0.71 -15.96 15.60
N LEU A 688 -0.01 -15.72 16.69
CA LEU A 688 0.54 -15.89 18.05
C LEU A 688 0.53 -17.35 18.47
N SER A 689 1.54 -17.75 19.24
CA SER A 689 1.65 -19.09 19.83
C SER A 689 0.59 -19.37 20.90
N GLU A 690 0.06 -18.31 21.52
CA GLU A 690 -1.03 -18.36 22.47
C GLU A 690 -2.28 -17.71 21.87
N PHE A 691 -3.45 -18.23 22.20
CA PHE A 691 -4.74 -17.68 21.76
C PHE A 691 -5.03 -16.40 22.55
N VAL A 692 -4.67 -15.25 21.98
CA VAL A 692 -4.97 -13.93 22.52
C VAL A 692 -5.88 -13.18 21.55
N THR A 693 -6.95 -12.60 22.08
CA THR A 693 -7.87 -11.76 21.30
C THR A 693 -7.76 -10.30 21.69
N ILE A 694 -8.30 -9.42 20.84
CA ILE A 694 -8.37 -7.98 21.21
C ILE A 694 -9.20 -7.77 22.48
N THR A 695 -10.20 -8.61 22.77
CA THR A 695 -11.02 -8.52 23.99
C THR A 695 -10.20 -8.79 25.26
N ASP A 696 -9.20 -9.67 25.19
CA ASP A 696 -8.29 -9.96 26.30
C ASP A 696 -7.43 -8.73 26.63
N LEU A 697 -6.89 -8.05 25.63
CA LEU A 697 -6.12 -6.82 25.80
C LEU A 697 -7.01 -5.67 26.31
N GLN A 698 -8.22 -5.54 25.77
CA GLN A 698 -9.17 -4.55 26.21
C GLN A 698 -9.55 -4.73 27.69
N LEU A 699 -9.80 -5.98 28.13
CA LEU A 699 -10.12 -6.24 29.53
C LEU A 699 -8.92 -5.93 30.45
N GLN A 700 -7.69 -6.17 30.01
CA GLN A 700 -6.49 -5.77 30.77
C GLN A 700 -6.42 -4.24 30.95
N VAL A 701 -6.82 -3.47 29.94
CA VAL A 701 -6.96 -2.01 30.08
C VAL A 701 -8.14 -1.68 30.99
N LEU A 702 -9.33 -2.24 30.77
CA LEU A 702 -10.52 -1.95 31.58
C LEU A 702 -10.32 -2.29 33.07
N SER A 703 -9.54 -3.31 33.40
CA SER A 703 -9.22 -3.70 34.79
C SER A 703 -8.04 -2.93 35.40
N GLY A 704 -7.33 -2.13 34.62
CA GLY A 704 -6.15 -1.37 35.09
C GLY A 704 -4.87 -2.19 35.16
N ALA A 705 -4.86 -3.41 34.63
CA ALA A 705 -3.62 -4.18 34.47
C ALA A 705 -2.66 -3.53 33.47
N ILE A 706 -3.20 -2.84 32.49
CA ILE A 706 -2.46 -2.06 31.51
C ILE A 706 -3.03 -0.64 31.45
N MET A 707 -2.13 0.36 31.50
CA MET A 707 -2.50 1.76 31.33
C MET A 707 -2.82 2.07 29.85
N PRO A 708 -3.96 2.68 29.50
CA PRO A 708 -4.23 3.15 28.15
C PRO A 708 -3.30 4.33 27.81
N THR A 709 -2.54 4.19 26.75
CA THR A 709 -1.57 5.22 26.31
C THR A 709 -1.89 5.78 24.93
N GLY A 710 -2.67 5.08 24.13
CA GLY A 710 -3.01 5.49 22.77
C GLY A 710 -3.65 6.88 22.70
N LYS A 711 -3.46 7.56 21.57
CA LYS A 711 -4.06 8.87 21.28
C LYS A 711 -4.88 8.82 20.01
N LEU A 712 -5.99 9.55 19.96
CA LEU A 712 -6.80 9.67 18.74
C LEU A 712 -5.94 10.18 17.58
N PRO A 713 -5.91 9.48 16.44
CA PRO A 713 -5.21 9.94 15.25
C PRO A 713 -6.03 10.92 14.41
N VAL A 714 -7.31 11.10 14.76
CA VAL A 714 -8.29 11.94 14.04
C VAL A 714 -9.22 12.63 15.00
N THR A 715 -9.73 13.80 14.60
CA THR A 715 -10.79 14.54 15.31
C THR A 715 -12.17 13.96 14.97
N LEU A 716 -12.99 13.70 15.97
CA LEU A 716 -14.36 13.21 15.77
C LEU A 716 -15.33 14.39 15.57
N PRO A 717 -16.19 14.38 14.50
CA PRO A 717 -17.16 15.44 14.27
C PRO A 717 -18.22 15.52 15.36
N SER A 718 -18.64 16.74 15.68
CA SER A 718 -19.61 17.01 16.77
C SER A 718 -21.04 16.58 16.43
N CYS A 719 -21.46 16.77 15.18
CA CYS A 719 -22.82 16.48 14.73
C CYS A 719 -22.91 16.43 13.20
N THR A 720 -24.07 16.07 12.67
CA THR A 720 -24.32 15.99 11.23
C THR A 720 -24.26 17.36 10.54
N ALA A 721 -24.63 18.45 11.21
CA ALA A 721 -24.66 19.79 10.62
C ALA A 721 -23.29 20.25 10.09
N VAL A 722 -22.18 19.89 10.78
CA VAL A 722 -20.82 20.24 10.32
C VAL A 722 -20.38 19.50 9.07
N LEU A 723 -21.12 18.48 8.67
CA LEU A 723 -20.89 17.66 7.47
C LEU A 723 -22.04 17.74 6.45
N GLU A 724 -23.00 18.63 6.69
CA GLU A 724 -24.14 18.82 5.77
C GLU A 724 -23.66 19.27 4.40
N VAL A 725 -24.25 18.69 3.37
CA VAL A 725 -23.96 19.03 1.96
C VAL A 725 -25.10 19.86 1.42
N THR A 726 -24.79 21.02 0.86
CA THR A 726 -25.76 21.95 0.29
C THR A 726 -25.40 22.36 -1.14
N ASP A 727 -26.43 22.65 -1.93
CA ASP A 727 -26.24 23.22 -3.25
C ASP A 727 -25.67 24.64 -3.14
N THR A 728 -24.54 24.89 -3.77
CA THR A 728 -23.84 26.18 -3.79
C THR A 728 -23.55 26.58 -5.23
N GLU A 729 -24.04 27.74 -5.65
CA GLU A 729 -23.76 28.27 -6.99
C GLU A 729 -22.45 29.03 -7.00
N ILE A 730 -21.53 28.65 -7.89
CA ILE A 730 -20.25 29.32 -8.15
C ILE A 730 -20.15 29.53 -9.68
N ASP A 731 -20.01 30.78 -10.10
CA ASP A 731 -19.90 31.18 -11.51
C ASP A 731 -20.98 30.58 -12.43
N GLY A 732 -22.22 30.50 -11.92
CA GLY A 732 -23.37 29.97 -12.64
C GLY A 732 -23.46 28.44 -12.71
N VAL A 733 -22.58 27.73 -11.97
CA VAL A 733 -22.61 26.28 -11.84
C VAL A 733 -22.94 25.91 -10.39
N VAL A 734 -23.87 24.96 -10.23
CA VAL A 734 -24.29 24.46 -8.92
C VAL A 734 -23.40 23.28 -8.53
N TYR A 735 -22.80 23.38 -7.36
CA TYR A 735 -21.97 22.34 -6.72
C TYR A 735 -22.59 21.89 -5.40
N GLU A 736 -22.55 20.61 -5.11
CA GLU A 736 -22.92 20.05 -3.82
C GLU A 736 -21.72 20.16 -2.87
N LEU A 737 -21.68 21.18 -1.99
CA LEU A 737 -20.54 21.45 -1.12
C LEU A 737 -20.85 21.12 0.35
N CYS A 738 -19.90 20.45 1.00
CA CYS A 738 -19.95 20.19 2.43
C CYS A 738 -19.75 21.47 3.24
N ALA A 739 -20.48 21.62 4.34
CA ALA A 739 -20.35 22.74 5.27
C ALA A 739 -18.92 22.92 5.78
N SER A 740 -18.24 21.82 6.12
CA SER A 740 -16.80 21.85 6.43
C SER A 740 -15.97 21.58 5.15
N PRO A 741 -14.84 22.28 4.95
CA PRO A 741 -13.98 22.03 3.80
C PRO A 741 -13.37 20.62 3.87
N ASN A 742 -13.34 19.94 2.71
CA ASN A 742 -12.84 18.59 2.57
C ASN A 742 -11.30 18.50 2.51
N ASP A 743 -10.63 19.62 2.34
CA ASP A 743 -9.16 19.76 2.21
C ASP A 743 -8.48 20.24 3.50
N VAL A 744 -9.20 20.35 4.59
CA VAL A 744 -8.71 20.78 5.91
C VAL A 744 -8.87 19.63 6.89
N PRO A 745 -7.86 19.30 7.72
CA PRO A 745 -7.99 18.30 8.77
C PRO A 745 -8.93 18.75 9.88
N GLY A 746 -9.53 17.78 10.59
CA GLY A 746 -10.59 18.01 11.56
C GLY A 746 -10.24 19.01 12.65
N TYR A 747 -8.99 18.99 13.14
CA TYR A 747 -8.55 19.89 14.21
C TYR A 747 -8.52 21.37 13.82
N ASP A 748 -8.47 21.68 12.52
CA ASP A 748 -8.31 23.04 11.98
C ASP A 748 -9.57 23.57 11.28
N LYS A 749 -10.66 22.77 11.21
CA LYS A 749 -11.89 23.11 10.46
C LYS A 749 -12.67 24.29 11.06
N ASP A 750 -12.61 24.53 12.34
CA ASP A 750 -13.44 25.57 13.01
C ASP A 750 -13.30 26.96 12.38
N GLN A 751 -12.12 27.31 11.85
CA GLN A 751 -11.86 28.61 11.23
C GLN A 751 -12.44 28.76 9.81
N TYR A 752 -12.90 27.66 9.22
CA TYR A 752 -13.42 27.62 7.85
C TYR A 752 -14.90 27.30 7.75
N ILE A 753 -15.52 26.91 8.87
CA ILE A 753 -16.95 26.60 8.94
C ILE A 753 -17.72 27.88 9.30
N ALA A 754 -18.84 28.12 8.61
CA ALA A 754 -19.68 29.26 8.88
C ALA A 754 -20.19 29.29 10.34
N PRO A 755 -20.18 30.44 11.02
CA PRO A 755 -20.59 30.53 12.44
C PRO A 755 -22.01 30.00 12.72
N GLU A 756 -22.94 30.14 11.79
CA GLU A 756 -24.30 29.62 11.88
C GLU A 756 -24.38 28.08 11.81
N VAL A 757 -23.41 27.43 11.21
CA VAL A 757 -23.26 25.97 11.19
C VAL A 757 -22.66 25.53 12.52
N LEU A 758 -21.58 26.17 12.98
CA LEU A 758 -20.98 25.88 14.29
C LEU A 758 -21.96 26.10 15.45
N ALA A 759 -22.87 27.06 15.34
CA ALA A 759 -23.90 27.29 16.32
C ALA A 759 -24.90 26.12 16.47
N GLN A 760 -24.98 25.21 15.51
CA GLN A 760 -25.79 23.99 15.55
C GLN A 760 -25.06 22.84 16.25
N SER A 761 -23.74 22.93 16.39
CA SER A 761 -22.95 21.99 17.17
C SER A 761 -23.16 22.21 18.66
N PRO A 762 -23.41 21.15 19.45
CA PRO A 762 -23.51 21.26 20.91
C PRO A 762 -22.28 21.88 21.58
N SER A 763 -21.10 21.68 21.02
CA SER A 763 -19.82 22.22 21.47
C SER A 763 -19.48 23.61 20.91
N GLY A 764 -20.22 24.09 19.90
CA GLY A 764 -19.85 25.29 19.14
C GLY A 764 -18.61 25.12 18.29
N SER A 765 -18.18 23.87 18.04
CA SER A 765 -16.95 23.48 17.32
C SER A 765 -17.24 22.32 16.38
N TYR A 766 -16.36 22.11 15.39
CA TYR A 766 -16.36 20.90 14.59
C TYR A 766 -16.17 19.64 15.44
N ALA A 767 -15.31 19.72 16.46
CA ALA A 767 -14.96 18.59 17.28
C ALA A 767 -16.05 18.27 18.31
N TYR A 768 -16.30 16.97 18.51
CA TYR A 768 -17.19 16.47 19.56
C TYR A 768 -16.64 16.83 20.96
N GLN A 769 -17.55 17.21 21.89
CA GLN A 769 -17.23 17.41 23.29
C GLN A 769 -18.20 16.62 24.15
N ASP A 770 -17.68 15.87 25.13
CA ASP A 770 -18.48 15.13 26.10
C ASP A 770 -18.99 16.01 27.27
N GLU A 771 -19.77 15.42 28.15
CA GLU A 771 -20.33 16.11 29.34
C GLU A 771 -19.28 16.52 30.39
N ASP A 772 -18.12 15.87 30.40
CA ASP A 772 -16.98 16.19 31.27
C ASP A 772 -16.10 17.31 30.69
N GLY A 773 -16.43 17.81 29.49
CA GLY A 773 -15.73 18.89 28.82
C GLY A 773 -14.53 18.41 28.00
N ASN A 774 -14.33 17.10 27.85
CA ASN A 774 -13.27 16.56 27.01
C ASN A 774 -13.62 16.76 25.55
N THR A 775 -12.68 17.27 24.75
CA THR A 775 -12.85 17.46 23.31
C THR A 775 -12.11 16.37 22.53
N TYR A 776 -12.83 15.62 21.70
CA TYR A 776 -12.30 14.47 20.98
C TYR A 776 -11.57 14.89 19.70
N LYS A 777 -10.46 15.61 19.87
CA LYS A 777 -9.53 16.03 18.82
C LYS A 777 -8.39 15.03 18.63
N VAL A 778 -7.69 15.13 17.53
CA VAL A 778 -6.40 14.47 17.35
C VAL A 778 -5.49 14.71 18.57
N TRP A 779 -4.72 13.71 18.98
CA TRP A 779 -3.93 13.66 20.23
C TRP A 779 -4.72 13.45 21.51
N PHE A 780 -6.04 13.44 21.48
CA PHE A 780 -6.83 13.19 22.70
C PHE A 780 -6.76 11.71 23.12
N GLY A 781 -6.75 11.46 24.41
CA GLY A 781 -6.83 10.16 25.06
C GLY A 781 -6.55 10.29 26.55
N LEU A 782 -7.42 9.69 27.36
CA LEU A 782 -7.33 9.70 28.81
C LEU A 782 -6.35 8.63 29.32
N THR A 783 -5.88 8.83 30.54
CA THR A 783 -5.23 7.82 31.39
C THR A 783 -5.91 7.83 32.76
N TYR A 784 -5.73 6.78 33.57
CA TYR A 784 -6.23 6.72 34.95
C TYR A 784 -5.12 6.43 35.95
#